data_6fec696a7f7724b3db9c594d4f0647ef
#
_entry.id   6fec696a7f7724b3db9c594d4f0647ef
#
_cell.length_a   1.000
_cell.length_b   1.000
_cell.length_c   1.000
_cell.angle_alpha   90.00
_cell.angle_beta   90.00
_cell.angle_gamma   90.00
#
_symmetry.space_group_name_H-M   'P 1'
#
loop_
_entity.id
_entity.type
_entity.pdbx_description
1 polymer ?
#
loop_
_entity_poly.entity_id
_entity_poly.type
_entity_poly.pdbx_seq_one_letter_code
_entity_poly.pdbx_strand_id
1 'polypeptide(L)'
;METIMIAQDTRMPVVPLRGLVVLPGELLHFDAGRSESRKALAAAAQKDGLVFISSQKDARKNEVTGEDLYEMGTVCRVRQTLNLPGDTVRVLVQGIIRADAYAYRTGEYMTAAIRTIREIPADAVVAEALRRRLDSALSEYAGISTRVSSDALEAIARTEGVAQFTDAVANAVMTKAEQRQNVLEQLDVEERMKYVLAAVIAETEIMRIDRRIQQEVKQNIDKNQKEYFLREQMKVIRRELGEDEESETDAFLAKLEKKVMPEAVKKTLEREINRFRDLPAGSHEAPQMHNYIECMLELPWNEQTRDDLDLERAKRILDEDHYGLEKVKQRIVEHIAVARLTGKINGQILCLVGPPGVGKTSIASSIARALGRNFVRMSLGGIHDEAEIRGHRRTYIGAMPGRVIAAMRKAGTVNPVLLFDEIDKLTSDLRGDPAAAMLEVLDSAQNFSFRDHFLEVDYDLSKVMFITTANAADMIPRPLLDRMELIELQGYMEYEKLEIAKRHLLPKQMDMHGMKKSMMSLSDEAMLALIRGYTREAGVRELERMLAAVCRKAACEIGAGKKRVRVTPQRLHEYLGIPRFTHSAAEKESAIGMVNGLAWTSAGGELLQVEAQVIPGCGQVILTGKLGEVMQESARAALTFIKAHADAYGIDIALGNRDIHIHVPEGAVPKDGPSAGITIMTAMASALTGVPVRAGIAMTGEITLRGHVLAIGGLREKLLAAVRAGIKEVIVPEANRKDIEEIPAQIRDALTIRFVDSASKVLLLALAQLPGGGEKPKGGKFVPVQQNAVTGAVQ
;
A
#
# COMPACT_ATOMS: atom_id res chain seq x y z
N MET A 1 -2.28 53.12 18.47
CA MET A 1 -2.66 52.56 17.17
C MET A 1 -3.89 53.30 16.64
N GLU A 2 -3.80 53.91 15.46
CA GLU A 2 -4.96 54.50 14.81
C GLU A 2 -6.00 53.39 14.53
N THR A 3 -7.15 53.48 15.20
CA THR A 3 -8.28 52.59 14.92
C THR A 3 -8.84 52.95 13.55
N ILE A 4 -8.46 52.23 12.52
CA ILE A 4 -8.97 52.44 11.17
C ILE A 4 -10.39 51.86 11.18
N MET A 5 -11.40 52.71 11.20
CA MET A 5 -12.81 52.38 11.00
C MET A 5 -13.01 52.09 9.50
N ILE A 6 -12.94 50.84 9.10
CA ILE A 6 -13.30 50.46 7.74
C ILE A 6 -14.85 50.35 7.74
N ALA A 7 -15.51 51.15 6.87
CA ALA A 7 -16.95 51.06 6.72
C ALA A 7 -17.32 49.65 6.22
N GLN A 8 -18.39 49.06 6.76
CA GLN A 8 -18.89 47.78 6.26
C GLN A 8 -19.16 47.87 4.75
N ASP A 9 -18.83 46.82 4.02
CA ASP A 9 -19.00 46.69 2.56
C ASP A 9 -18.10 47.61 1.70
N THR A 10 -16.99 48.05 2.25
CA THR A 10 -15.98 48.79 1.48
C THR A 10 -15.35 47.90 0.42
N ARG A 11 -15.35 48.37 -0.84
CA ARG A 11 -14.72 47.65 -1.93
C ARG A 11 -13.22 47.96 -2.00
N MET A 12 -12.39 46.91 -1.89
CA MET A 12 -10.93 47.02 -1.87
C MET A 12 -10.27 46.20 -3.00
N PRO A 13 -9.06 46.59 -3.43
CA PRO A 13 -8.21 45.76 -4.27
C PRO A 13 -7.83 44.47 -3.52
N VAL A 14 -7.80 43.34 -4.26
CA VAL A 14 -7.43 42.02 -3.70
C VAL A 14 -6.09 41.58 -4.28
N VAL A 15 -5.20 41.11 -3.42
CA VAL A 15 -3.92 40.51 -3.82
C VAL A 15 -3.88 39.07 -3.35
N PRO A 16 -3.94 38.08 -4.29
CA PRO A 16 -3.79 36.68 -3.96
C PRO A 16 -2.34 36.29 -3.69
N LEU A 17 -2.05 35.65 -2.56
CA LEU A 17 -0.74 35.12 -2.24
C LEU A 17 -0.68 33.60 -2.43
N ARG A 18 0.50 33.09 -2.78
CA ARG A 18 0.79 31.66 -2.91
C ARG A 18 1.52 31.14 -1.70
N GLY A 19 0.87 30.27 -0.92
CA GLY A 19 1.51 29.61 0.21
C GLY A 19 1.99 30.56 1.32
N LEU A 20 1.45 31.78 1.34
CA LEU A 20 1.74 32.79 2.35
C LEU A 20 0.41 33.33 2.89
N VAL A 21 0.35 33.51 4.21
CA VAL A 21 -0.78 34.10 4.93
C VAL A 21 -0.24 35.22 5.78
N VAL A 22 -0.88 36.39 5.72
CA VAL A 22 -0.53 37.56 6.53
C VAL A 22 -1.43 37.58 7.77
N LEU A 23 -0.84 37.64 8.93
CA LEU A 23 -1.56 37.79 10.20
C LEU A 23 -1.66 39.28 10.58
N PRO A 24 -2.68 39.68 11.36
CA PRO A 24 -2.76 41.05 11.91
C PRO A 24 -1.51 41.38 12.72
N GLY A 25 -0.98 42.59 12.52
CA GLY A 25 0.24 43.07 13.16
C GLY A 25 1.56 42.70 12.47
N GLU A 26 1.52 41.75 11.53
CA GLU A 26 2.69 41.28 10.81
C GLU A 26 3.17 42.25 9.76
N LEU A 27 4.52 42.36 9.64
CA LEU A 27 5.19 43.03 8.51
C LEU A 27 5.74 41.92 7.58
N LEU A 28 5.18 41.81 6.40
CA LEU A 28 5.55 40.79 5.41
C LEU A 28 6.06 41.42 4.12
N HIS A 29 7.18 40.86 3.63
CA HIS A 29 7.67 41.15 2.27
C HIS A 29 7.24 40.02 1.32
N PHE A 30 6.75 40.40 0.16
CA PHE A 30 6.51 39.44 -0.91
C PHE A 30 6.74 40.08 -2.29
N ASP A 31 6.96 39.24 -3.28
CA ASP A 31 7.21 39.69 -4.66
C ASP A 31 5.94 39.46 -5.50
N ALA A 32 5.37 40.56 -6.01
CA ALA A 32 4.21 40.55 -6.86
C ALA A 32 4.62 40.52 -8.34
N GLY A 33 4.58 39.31 -8.94
CA GLY A 33 4.91 39.10 -10.34
C GLY A 33 3.69 39.18 -11.29
N ARG A 34 2.48 38.90 -10.80
CA ARG A 34 1.27 38.93 -11.63
C ARG A 34 0.87 40.37 -11.97
N SER A 35 0.50 40.62 -13.25
CA SER A 35 0.04 41.92 -13.74
C SER A 35 -1.12 42.46 -12.94
N GLU A 36 -2.10 41.62 -12.61
CA GLU A 36 -3.30 41.97 -11.83
C GLU A 36 -2.94 42.39 -10.39
N SER A 37 -2.05 41.65 -9.73
CA SER A 37 -1.59 41.98 -8.38
C SER A 37 -0.81 43.28 -8.33
N ARG A 38 0.02 43.56 -9.34
CA ARG A 38 0.73 44.86 -9.48
C ARG A 38 -0.23 46.05 -9.65
N LYS A 39 -1.24 45.86 -10.51
CA LYS A 39 -2.29 46.91 -10.72
C LYS A 39 -3.12 47.12 -9.45
N ALA A 40 -3.46 46.05 -8.73
CA ALA A 40 -4.17 46.12 -7.45
C ALA A 40 -3.36 46.92 -6.40
N LEU A 41 -2.07 46.67 -6.30
CA LEU A 41 -1.18 47.39 -5.39
C LEU A 41 -0.98 48.86 -5.79
N ALA A 42 -0.85 49.14 -7.09
CA ALA A 42 -0.79 50.49 -7.59
C ALA A 42 -2.07 51.30 -7.33
N ALA A 43 -3.23 50.67 -7.53
CA ALA A 43 -4.54 51.28 -7.22
C ALA A 43 -4.73 51.53 -5.71
N ALA A 44 -4.25 50.59 -4.85
CA ALA A 44 -4.22 50.80 -3.41
C ALA A 44 -3.35 51.99 -3.00
N ALA A 45 -2.14 52.09 -3.56
CA ALA A 45 -1.20 53.16 -3.25
C ALA A 45 -1.72 54.59 -3.66
N GLN A 46 -2.59 54.66 -4.67
CA GLN A 46 -3.22 55.93 -5.11
C GLN A 46 -4.40 56.38 -4.23
N LYS A 47 -4.93 55.52 -3.39
CA LYS A 47 -6.05 55.79 -2.49
C LYS A 47 -5.56 55.98 -1.06
N ASP A 48 -5.88 55.03 -0.23
CA ASP A 48 -5.61 54.97 1.22
C ASP A 48 -4.48 54.06 1.62
N GLY A 49 -3.85 53.38 0.63
CA GLY A 49 -2.78 52.40 0.84
C GLY A 49 -3.29 51.07 1.38
N LEU A 50 -4.61 50.84 1.38
CA LEU A 50 -5.20 49.62 1.91
C LEU A 50 -5.44 48.58 0.80
N VAL A 51 -5.14 47.31 1.10
CA VAL A 51 -5.32 46.20 0.21
C VAL A 51 -5.78 44.97 1.01
N PHE A 52 -6.68 44.18 0.45
CA PHE A 52 -7.06 42.91 1.05
C PHE A 52 -6.15 41.81 0.51
N ILE A 53 -5.57 41.07 1.41
CA ILE A 53 -4.68 39.96 1.08
C ILE A 53 -5.30 38.64 1.54
N SER A 54 -5.44 37.70 0.63
CA SER A 54 -5.90 36.33 0.91
C SER A 54 -5.00 35.33 0.24
N SER A 55 -4.84 34.17 0.88
CA SER A 55 -4.06 33.04 0.34
C SER A 55 -4.88 32.20 -0.65
N GLN A 56 -4.20 31.61 -1.62
CA GLN A 56 -4.82 30.65 -2.52
C GLN A 56 -5.03 29.31 -1.82
N LYS A 57 -6.18 28.67 -2.04
CA LYS A 57 -6.48 27.30 -1.58
C LYS A 57 -5.56 26.28 -2.25
N ASP A 58 -5.27 26.47 -3.54
CA ASP A 58 -4.29 25.66 -4.28
C ASP A 58 -3.18 26.55 -4.84
N ALA A 59 -1.98 26.41 -4.28
CA ALA A 59 -0.80 27.18 -4.69
C ALA A 59 -0.31 26.89 -6.13
N ARG A 60 -0.76 25.78 -6.76
CA ARG A 60 -0.35 25.36 -8.11
C ARG A 60 -1.09 26.10 -9.21
N LYS A 61 -2.25 26.68 -8.89
CA LYS A 61 -3.10 27.35 -9.86
C LYS A 61 -2.54 28.71 -10.28
N ASN A 62 -2.39 28.92 -11.60
CA ASN A 62 -1.82 30.16 -12.13
C ASN A 62 -2.85 31.26 -12.29
N GLU A 63 -4.02 30.95 -12.87
CA GLU A 63 -5.15 31.86 -12.98
C GLU A 63 -6.03 31.67 -11.75
N VAL A 64 -6.29 32.75 -11.06
CA VAL A 64 -6.97 32.75 -9.75
C VAL A 64 -8.26 33.51 -9.84
N THR A 65 -9.34 32.84 -9.50
CA THR A 65 -10.68 33.45 -9.34
C THR A 65 -10.98 33.70 -7.87
N GLY A 66 -12.05 34.38 -7.54
CA GLY A 66 -12.47 34.59 -6.14
C GLY A 66 -12.74 33.27 -5.37
N GLU A 67 -13.20 32.22 -6.06
CA GLU A 67 -13.48 30.89 -5.47
C GLU A 67 -12.20 30.13 -5.07
N ASP A 68 -11.08 30.47 -5.71
CA ASP A 68 -9.78 29.84 -5.43
C ASP A 68 -9.08 30.47 -4.20
N LEU A 69 -9.65 31.53 -3.63
CA LEU A 69 -9.12 32.18 -2.44
C LEU A 69 -9.86 31.73 -1.19
N TYR A 70 -9.16 31.80 -0.06
CA TYR A 70 -9.81 31.71 1.24
C TYR A 70 -10.70 32.96 1.44
N GLU A 71 -11.87 32.77 1.97
CA GLU A 71 -12.81 33.88 2.24
C GLU A 71 -12.23 34.79 3.31
N MET A 72 -11.63 34.19 4.34
CA MET A 72 -10.93 34.93 5.40
C MET A 72 -9.55 35.35 4.94
N GLY A 73 -9.28 36.64 5.05
CA GLY A 73 -7.99 37.26 4.76
C GLY A 73 -7.66 38.38 5.71
N THR A 74 -6.66 39.16 5.37
CA THR A 74 -6.21 40.31 6.17
C THR A 74 -6.24 41.60 5.35
N VAL A 75 -6.86 42.63 5.88
CA VAL A 75 -6.69 43.98 5.36
C VAL A 75 -5.31 44.47 5.75
N CYS A 76 -4.52 44.81 4.77
CA CYS A 76 -3.13 45.24 4.93
C CYS A 76 -2.91 46.65 4.46
N ARG A 77 -1.98 47.37 5.07
CA ARG A 77 -1.47 48.64 4.57
C ARG A 77 -0.17 48.41 3.83
N VAL A 78 -0.06 48.90 2.62
CA VAL A 78 1.16 48.95 1.85
C VAL A 78 2.10 49.97 2.46
N ARG A 79 3.25 49.58 2.95
CA ARG A 79 4.26 50.44 3.60
C ARG A 79 5.32 50.89 2.63
N GLN A 80 5.77 50.00 1.76
CA GLN A 80 6.81 50.27 0.79
C GLN A 80 6.63 49.38 -0.44
N THR A 81 6.95 49.95 -1.61
CA THR A 81 7.00 49.24 -2.87
C THR A 81 8.34 49.51 -3.53
N LEU A 82 8.99 48.46 -4.06
CA LEU A 82 10.25 48.54 -4.78
C LEU A 82 10.14 47.78 -6.10
N ASN A 83 10.37 48.49 -7.19
CA ASN A 83 10.37 47.84 -8.50
C ASN A 83 11.67 47.07 -8.70
N LEU A 84 11.55 45.80 -9.05
CA LEU A 84 12.69 44.90 -9.35
C LEU A 84 12.83 44.70 -10.85
N PRO A 85 14.00 44.33 -11.36
CA PRO A 85 14.18 43.90 -12.75
C PRO A 85 13.26 42.72 -13.09
N GLY A 86 12.68 42.71 -14.30
CA GLY A 86 11.80 41.61 -14.75
C GLY A 86 10.33 41.76 -14.37
N ASP A 87 9.83 42.98 -14.35
CA ASP A 87 8.39 43.25 -14.16
C ASP A 87 7.80 42.74 -12.81
N THR A 88 8.63 42.62 -11.80
CA THR A 88 8.23 42.19 -10.44
C THR A 88 8.32 43.37 -9.48
N VAL A 89 7.33 43.48 -8.59
CA VAL A 89 7.30 44.50 -7.55
C VAL A 89 7.45 43.86 -6.19
N ARG A 90 8.48 44.20 -5.44
CA ARG A 90 8.63 43.81 -4.03
C ARG A 90 7.85 44.76 -3.15
N VAL A 91 7.02 44.20 -2.33
CA VAL A 91 6.09 44.97 -1.49
C VAL A 91 6.28 44.62 -0.04
N LEU A 92 6.34 45.65 0.82
CA LEU A 92 6.23 45.50 2.27
C LEU A 92 4.80 45.87 2.66
N VAL A 93 4.09 44.94 3.26
CA VAL A 93 2.75 45.16 3.81
C VAL A 93 2.74 44.99 5.31
N GLN A 94 1.83 45.70 5.95
CA GLN A 94 1.51 45.50 7.37
C GLN A 94 0.07 45.01 7.49
N GLY A 95 -0.14 43.84 8.08
CA GLY A 95 -1.47 43.33 8.44
C GLY A 95 -2.14 44.24 9.50
N ILE A 96 -3.37 44.59 9.30
CA ILE A 96 -4.14 45.49 10.19
C ILE A 96 -5.20 44.68 10.94
N ILE A 97 -6.13 44.10 10.21
CA ILE A 97 -7.32 43.45 10.79
C ILE A 97 -7.76 42.26 9.92
N ARG A 98 -8.36 41.29 10.55
CA ARG A 98 -9.05 40.19 9.90
C ARG A 98 -10.29 40.66 9.19
N ALA A 99 -10.54 40.15 8.03
CA ALA A 99 -11.73 40.48 7.27
C ALA A 99 -12.15 39.30 6.38
N ASP A 100 -13.40 39.32 6.04
CA ASP A 100 -14.03 38.38 5.13
C ASP A 100 -14.33 39.09 3.80
N ALA A 101 -13.96 38.44 2.70
CA ALA A 101 -14.15 38.98 1.36
C ALA A 101 -15.23 38.20 0.62
N TYR A 102 -16.16 38.93 0.04
CA TYR A 102 -17.25 38.40 -0.77
C TYR A 102 -17.48 39.27 -2.01
N ALA A 103 -18.40 38.86 -2.88
CA ALA A 103 -18.76 39.61 -4.10
C ALA A 103 -17.53 40.04 -4.91
N TYR A 104 -16.65 39.08 -5.20
CA TYR A 104 -15.47 39.30 -6.03
C TYR A 104 -15.85 39.82 -7.43
N ARG A 105 -15.08 40.76 -7.97
CA ARG A 105 -15.19 41.28 -9.34
C ARG A 105 -13.81 41.25 -9.99
N THR A 106 -13.74 40.65 -11.17
CA THR A 106 -12.56 40.67 -12.02
C THR A 106 -12.66 41.79 -13.02
N GLY A 107 -11.60 42.58 -13.15
CA GLY A 107 -11.49 43.72 -14.08
C GLY A 107 -10.03 43.87 -14.47
N GLU A 108 -9.49 45.07 -14.48
CA GLU A 108 -8.04 45.30 -14.65
C GLU A 108 -7.23 44.68 -13.50
N TYR A 109 -7.85 44.56 -12.35
CA TYR A 109 -7.40 43.86 -11.14
C TYR A 109 -8.59 43.35 -10.35
N MET A 110 -8.34 42.36 -9.49
CA MET A 110 -9.38 41.77 -8.64
C MET A 110 -9.79 42.72 -7.53
N THR A 111 -11.09 42.85 -7.30
CA THR A 111 -11.67 43.60 -6.17
C THR A 111 -12.74 42.79 -5.47
N ALA A 112 -12.89 42.95 -4.16
CA ALA A 112 -13.95 42.33 -3.37
C ALA A 112 -14.59 43.34 -2.43
N ALA A 113 -15.82 43.07 -2.04
CA ALA A 113 -16.44 43.73 -0.90
C ALA A 113 -15.90 43.10 0.37
N ILE A 114 -15.44 43.92 1.30
CA ILE A 114 -14.77 43.48 2.53
C ILE A 114 -15.68 43.79 3.71
N ARG A 115 -15.86 42.78 4.54
CA ARG A 115 -16.58 42.87 5.82
C ARG A 115 -15.59 42.62 6.94
N THR A 116 -15.43 43.59 7.83
CA THR A 116 -14.63 43.44 9.04
C THR A 116 -15.33 42.52 10.04
N ILE A 117 -14.59 41.63 10.64
CA ILE A 117 -15.13 40.61 11.54
C ILE A 117 -14.73 40.98 12.98
N ARG A 118 -15.66 40.85 13.92
CA ARG A 118 -15.37 41.00 15.34
C ARG A 118 -14.89 39.69 15.91
N GLU A 119 -13.77 39.75 16.62
CA GLU A 119 -13.26 38.62 17.40
C GLU A 119 -14.11 38.40 18.64
N ILE A 120 -14.24 37.14 19.07
CA ILE A 120 -14.88 36.76 20.33
C ILE A 120 -13.81 36.85 21.41
N PRO A 121 -13.93 37.77 22.39
CA PRO A 121 -12.93 37.92 23.43
C PRO A 121 -12.93 36.71 24.36
N ALA A 122 -11.74 36.31 24.79
CA ALA A 122 -11.56 35.26 25.78
C ALA A 122 -11.95 35.77 27.19
N ASP A 123 -12.32 34.82 28.07
CA ASP A 123 -12.44 35.12 29.50
C ASP A 123 -11.13 35.67 30.05
N ALA A 124 -11.17 36.73 30.84
CA ALA A 124 -9.98 37.43 31.28
C ALA A 124 -9.03 36.57 32.14
N VAL A 125 -9.56 35.63 32.94
CA VAL A 125 -8.76 34.74 33.77
C VAL A 125 -8.13 33.63 32.93
N VAL A 126 -8.90 33.05 32.01
CA VAL A 126 -8.42 32.03 31.11
C VAL A 126 -7.38 32.60 30.12
N ALA A 127 -7.62 33.79 29.61
CA ALA A 127 -6.70 34.50 28.73
C ALA A 127 -5.35 34.76 29.36
N GLU A 128 -5.34 35.22 30.63
CA GLU A 128 -4.10 35.45 31.37
C GLU A 128 -3.33 34.13 31.66
N ALA A 129 -4.04 33.06 31.96
CA ALA A 129 -3.42 31.76 32.19
C ALA A 129 -2.80 31.20 30.91
N LEU A 130 -3.52 31.30 29.79
CA LEU A 130 -3.03 30.86 28.47
C LEU A 130 -1.88 31.74 27.98
N ARG A 131 -1.92 33.07 28.23
CA ARG A 131 -0.84 33.98 27.89
C ARG A 131 0.46 33.58 28.56
N ARG A 132 0.43 33.30 29.87
CA ARG A 132 1.61 32.86 30.62
C ARG A 132 2.17 31.53 30.10
N ARG A 133 1.28 30.60 29.75
CA ARG A 133 1.71 29.31 29.17
C ARG A 133 2.32 29.48 27.80
N LEU A 134 1.74 30.34 26.96
CA LEU A 134 2.25 30.68 25.64
C LEU A 134 3.62 31.36 25.70
N ASP A 135 3.78 32.32 26.62
CA ASP A 135 5.05 33.01 26.84
C ASP A 135 6.15 32.04 27.28
N SER A 136 5.83 31.16 28.23
CA SER A 136 6.75 30.09 28.65
C SER A 136 7.12 29.15 27.53
N ALA A 137 6.14 28.69 26.71
CA ALA A 137 6.37 27.80 25.60
C ALA A 137 7.19 28.48 24.49
N LEU A 138 6.93 29.76 24.19
CA LEU A 138 7.71 30.55 23.24
C LEU A 138 9.16 30.74 23.70
N SER A 139 9.38 30.98 24.97
CA SER A 139 10.72 31.13 25.55
C SER A 139 11.50 29.81 25.45
N GLU A 140 10.84 28.69 25.67
CA GLU A 140 11.44 27.36 25.52
C GLU A 140 11.79 27.07 24.05
N TYR A 141 10.88 27.39 23.11
CA TYR A 141 11.10 27.29 21.66
C TYR A 141 12.30 28.12 21.22
N ALA A 142 12.39 29.38 21.68
CA ALA A 142 13.49 30.29 21.33
C ALA A 142 14.84 29.85 21.92
N GLY A 143 14.87 29.13 23.04
CA GLY A 143 16.09 28.51 23.59
C GLY A 143 16.65 27.38 22.70
N ILE A 144 15.84 26.81 21.83
CA ILE A 144 16.24 25.71 20.93
C ILE A 144 16.38 26.19 19.48
N SER A 145 15.52 27.11 19.06
CA SER A 145 15.43 27.64 17.69
C SER A 145 16.27 28.89 17.52
N THR A 146 16.95 29.00 16.37
CA THR A 146 17.67 30.23 15.98
C THR A 146 16.76 31.22 15.21
N ARG A 147 15.48 30.90 15.04
CA ARG A 147 14.55 31.71 14.25
C ARG A 147 13.99 32.93 14.99
N VAL A 148 13.90 32.86 16.31
CA VAL A 148 13.38 33.93 17.15
C VAL A 148 14.53 34.57 17.88
N SER A 149 14.83 35.83 17.56
CA SER A 149 15.87 36.60 18.26
C SER A 149 15.37 37.05 19.62
N SER A 150 16.30 37.38 20.53
CA SER A 150 16.00 37.97 21.83
C SER A 150 15.16 39.24 21.71
N ASP A 151 15.48 40.08 20.72
CA ASP A 151 14.77 41.34 20.48
C ASP A 151 13.30 41.07 20.02
N ALA A 152 13.10 40.03 19.22
CA ALA A 152 11.77 39.61 18.79
C ALA A 152 10.94 39.06 19.97
N LEU A 153 11.55 38.28 20.87
CA LEU A 153 10.90 37.82 22.10
C LEU A 153 10.43 38.98 22.95
N GLU A 154 11.29 39.94 23.19
CA GLU A 154 10.94 41.13 23.97
C GLU A 154 9.81 41.94 23.32
N ALA A 155 9.84 42.10 21.99
CA ALA A 155 8.80 42.78 21.24
C ALA A 155 7.44 42.09 21.38
N ILE A 156 7.42 40.75 21.29
CA ILE A 156 6.21 39.93 21.45
C ILE A 156 5.69 40.05 22.89
N ALA A 157 6.56 39.94 23.91
CA ALA A 157 6.17 39.99 25.30
C ALA A 157 5.54 41.36 25.68
N ARG A 158 5.98 42.45 25.05
CA ARG A 158 5.45 43.84 25.25
C ARG A 158 4.11 44.09 24.59
N THR A 159 3.57 43.09 23.82
CA THR A 159 2.27 43.27 23.17
C THR A 159 1.12 43.21 24.17
N GLU A 160 0.37 44.31 24.32
CA GLU A 160 -0.65 44.49 25.34
C GLU A 160 -1.92 43.67 25.10
N GLY A 161 -2.37 43.55 23.87
CA GLY A 161 -3.61 42.85 23.50
C GLY A 161 -3.40 41.33 23.43
N VAL A 162 -4.32 40.55 24.06
CA VAL A 162 -4.23 39.05 24.04
C VAL A 162 -4.30 38.48 22.63
N ALA A 163 -5.19 38.98 21.81
CA ALA A 163 -5.33 38.54 20.39
C ALA A 163 -4.08 38.88 19.59
N GLN A 164 -3.57 40.12 19.74
CA GLN A 164 -2.36 40.58 19.06
C GLN A 164 -1.11 39.80 19.53
N PHE A 165 -1.02 39.51 20.81
CA PHE A 165 0.04 38.65 21.35
C PHE A 165 0.01 37.26 20.73
N THR A 166 -1.17 36.65 20.66
CA THR A 166 -1.33 35.32 20.08
C THR A 166 -0.93 35.29 18.60
N ASP A 167 -1.33 36.31 17.83
CA ASP A 167 -0.96 36.45 16.42
C ASP A 167 0.55 36.66 16.25
N ALA A 168 1.19 37.42 17.12
CA ALA A 168 2.63 37.65 17.11
C ALA A 168 3.42 36.36 17.41
N VAL A 169 2.94 35.56 18.38
CA VAL A 169 3.52 34.22 18.65
C VAL A 169 3.35 33.30 17.44
N ALA A 170 2.16 33.24 16.86
CA ALA A 170 1.91 32.43 15.69
C ALA A 170 2.81 32.80 14.50
N ASN A 171 3.02 34.10 14.30
CA ASN A 171 3.91 34.62 13.27
C ASN A 171 5.37 34.20 13.49
N ALA A 172 5.84 34.21 14.73
CA ALA A 172 7.22 33.85 15.09
C ALA A 172 7.51 32.34 14.93
N VAL A 173 6.52 31.47 15.13
CA VAL A 173 6.73 30.02 15.20
C VAL A 173 6.21 29.30 13.97
N MET A 174 5.03 29.67 13.46
CA MET A 174 4.36 28.93 12.38
C MET A 174 4.90 29.30 10.99
N THR A 175 5.37 28.31 10.26
CA THR A 175 5.92 28.47 8.91
C THR A 175 4.98 27.97 7.81
N LYS A 176 4.06 27.05 8.15
CA LYS A 176 3.14 26.45 7.16
C LYS A 176 1.93 27.36 6.95
N ALA A 177 1.64 27.66 5.69
CA ALA A 177 0.51 28.53 5.30
C ALA A 177 -0.82 28.01 5.84
N GLU A 178 -1.04 26.70 5.84
CA GLU A 178 -2.26 26.08 6.34
C GLU A 178 -2.47 26.31 7.84
N GLN A 179 -1.42 26.20 8.65
CA GLN A 179 -1.48 26.49 10.07
C GLN A 179 -1.78 27.97 10.35
N ARG A 180 -1.16 28.86 9.57
CA ARG A 180 -1.37 30.31 9.68
C ARG A 180 -2.80 30.70 9.25
N GLN A 181 -3.34 30.02 8.22
CA GLN A 181 -4.72 30.23 7.79
C GLN A 181 -5.72 29.80 8.88
N ASN A 182 -5.48 28.67 9.52
CA ASN A 182 -6.28 28.23 10.66
C ASN A 182 -6.28 29.25 11.81
N VAL A 183 -5.12 29.84 12.12
CA VAL A 183 -5.03 30.94 13.10
C VAL A 183 -5.84 32.18 12.67
N LEU A 184 -5.80 32.48 11.38
CA LEU A 184 -6.52 33.64 10.83
C LEU A 184 -8.04 33.43 10.90
N GLU A 185 -8.53 32.22 10.62
CA GLU A 185 -9.94 31.84 10.62
C GLU A 185 -10.53 31.65 12.03
N GLN A 186 -9.67 31.37 13.03
CA GLN A 186 -10.16 31.19 14.39
C GLN A 186 -10.50 32.53 15.05
N LEU A 187 -11.79 32.85 15.10
CA LEU A 187 -12.31 34.11 15.64
C LEU A 187 -12.42 34.13 17.17
N ASP A 188 -12.59 32.98 17.78
CA ASP A 188 -12.53 32.84 19.24
C ASP A 188 -11.09 32.93 19.71
N VAL A 189 -10.78 33.96 20.48
CA VAL A 189 -9.41 34.24 20.94
C VAL A 189 -8.91 33.15 21.86
N GLU A 190 -9.76 32.55 22.69
CA GLU A 190 -9.38 31.48 23.61
C GLU A 190 -8.99 30.21 22.83
N GLU A 191 -9.81 29.80 21.88
CA GLU A 191 -9.51 28.62 21.05
C GLU A 191 -8.28 28.86 20.16
N ARG A 192 -8.09 30.09 19.66
CA ARG A 192 -6.88 30.47 18.91
C ARG A 192 -5.63 30.35 19.79
N MET A 193 -5.67 30.81 21.04
CA MET A 193 -4.57 30.67 21.99
C MET A 193 -4.21 29.20 22.26
N LYS A 194 -5.23 28.36 22.45
CA LYS A 194 -5.03 26.90 22.64
C LYS A 194 -4.39 26.25 21.42
N TYR A 195 -4.87 26.62 20.21
CA TYR A 195 -4.32 26.11 18.97
C TYR A 195 -2.86 26.51 18.78
N VAL A 196 -2.53 27.80 18.99
CA VAL A 196 -1.17 28.31 18.88
C VAL A 196 -0.26 27.67 19.93
N LEU A 197 -0.73 27.51 21.17
CA LEU A 197 0.03 26.85 22.22
C LEU A 197 0.38 25.40 21.86
N ALA A 198 -0.60 24.64 21.35
CA ALA A 198 -0.37 23.27 20.92
C ALA A 198 0.66 23.20 19.78
N ALA A 199 0.59 24.12 18.83
CA ALA A 199 1.53 24.18 17.71
C ALA A 199 2.95 24.56 18.17
N VAL A 200 3.11 25.50 19.10
CA VAL A 200 4.43 25.87 19.67
C VAL A 200 5.06 24.67 20.39
N ILE A 201 4.28 23.96 21.21
CA ILE A 201 4.77 22.76 21.90
C ILE A 201 5.19 21.67 20.90
N ALA A 202 4.37 21.41 19.88
CA ALA A 202 4.67 20.40 18.87
C ALA A 202 5.96 20.73 18.10
N GLU A 203 6.15 21.99 17.70
CA GLU A 203 7.34 22.44 16.96
C GLU A 203 8.59 22.36 17.86
N THR A 204 8.46 22.67 19.16
CA THR A 204 9.53 22.54 20.12
C THR A 204 10.00 21.08 20.27
N GLU A 205 9.09 20.14 20.33
CA GLU A 205 9.43 18.72 20.41
C GLU A 205 10.11 18.22 19.12
N ILE A 206 9.63 18.65 17.95
CA ILE A 206 10.26 18.32 16.65
C ILE A 206 11.71 18.81 16.65
N MET A 207 11.96 20.06 17.05
CA MET A 207 13.32 20.62 17.12
C MET A 207 14.23 19.92 18.14
N ARG A 208 13.68 19.46 19.25
CA ARG A 208 14.43 18.65 20.24
C ARG A 208 14.90 17.33 19.64
N ILE A 209 14.01 16.66 18.91
CA ILE A 209 14.34 15.40 18.24
C ILE A 209 15.41 15.64 17.17
N ASP A 210 15.25 16.67 16.34
CA ASP A 210 16.22 17.02 15.30
C ASP A 210 17.61 17.32 15.88
N ARG A 211 17.68 18.12 16.97
CA ARG A 211 18.93 18.42 17.65
C ARG A 211 19.58 17.16 18.25
N ARG A 212 18.79 16.23 18.79
CA ARG A 212 19.30 14.94 19.29
C ARG A 212 19.91 14.11 18.16
N ILE A 213 19.20 14.00 17.03
CA ILE A 213 19.69 13.29 15.85
C ILE A 213 21.01 13.91 15.36
N GLN A 214 21.07 15.23 15.26
CA GLN A 214 22.30 15.91 14.83
C GLN A 214 23.47 15.69 15.82
N GLN A 215 23.20 15.66 17.12
CA GLN A 215 24.21 15.34 18.13
C GLN A 215 24.70 13.90 18.03
N GLU A 216 23.82 12.95 17.84
CA GLU A 216 24.17 11.53 17.65
C GLU A 216 24.98 11.31 16.36
N VAL A 217 24.59 11.96 15.28
CA VAL A 217 25.34 11.93 14.00
C VAL A 217 26.74 12.53 14.19
N LYS A 218 26.84 13.69 14.85
CA LYS A 218 28.12 14.33 15.13
C LYS A 218 29.04 13.46 16.01
N GLN A 219 28.50 12.87 17.07
CA GLN A 219 29.25 11.95 17.93
C GLN A 219 29.77 10.73 17.19
N ASN A 220 28.95 10.18 16.29
CA ASN A 220 29.35 9.03 15.44
C ASN A 220 30.44 9.42 14.45
N ILE A 221 30.38 10.61 13.86
CA ILE A 221 31.41 11.15 12.97
C ILE A 221 32.72 11.37 13.75
N ASP A 222 32.67 12.03 14.92
CA ASP A 222 33.82 12.29 15.76
C ASP A 222 34.49 10.98 16.23
N LYS A 223 33.67 9.97 16.59
CA LYS A 223 34.15 8.64 16.97
C LYS A 223 34.85 7.92 15.82
N ASN A 224 34.29 7.97 14.63
CA ASN A 224 34.86 7.38 13.42
C ASN A 224 36.16 8.09 13.00
N GLN A 225 36.21 9.42 13.11
CA GLN A 225 37.44 10.20 12.84
C GLN A 225 38.55 9.89 13.84
N LYS A 226 38.21 9.77 15.15
CA LYS A 226 39.16 9.41 16.18
C LYS A 226 39.69 7.98 16.02
N GLU A 227 38.82 7.03 15.63
CA GLU A 227 39.20 5.66 15.35
C GLU A 227 40.09 5.55 14.11
N TYR A 228 39.80 6.32 13.05
CA TYR A 228 40.64 6.47 11.88
C TYR A 228 42.01 7.04 12.22
N PHE A 229 42.06 8.12 13.00
CA PHE A 229 43.32 8.75 13.42
C PHE A 229 44.19 7.83 14.28
N LEU A 230 43.58 7.08 15.20
CA LEU A 230 44.27 6.09 16.00
C LEU A 230 44.80 4.92 15.16
N ARG A 231 44.05 4.47 14.14
CA ARG A 231 44.51 3.44 13.20
C ARG A 231 45.69 3.94 12.37
N GLU A 232 45.63 5.17 11.91
CA GLU A 232 46.71 5.75 11.14
C GLU A 232 47.99 5.96 12.00
N GLN A 233 47.84 6.40 13.24
CA GLN A 233 48.99 6.42 14.18
C GLN A 233 49.56 5.03 14.43
N MET A 234 48.72 4.01 14.61
CA MET A 234 49.20 2.64 14.73
C MET A 234 49.94 2.15 13.49
N LYS A 235 49.48 2.56 12.30
CA LYS A 235 50.14 2.21 11.03
C LYS A 235 51.51 2.82 10.90
N VAL A 236 51.68 4.09 11.30
CA VAL A 236 52.97 4.78 11.32
C VAL A 236 53.94 4.14 12.34
N ILE A 237 53.42 3.82 13.54
CA ILE A 237 54.20 3.18 14.61
C ILE A 237 54.64 1.78 14.20
N ARG A 238 53.82 0.98 13.54
CA ARG A 238 54.16 -0.36 13.00
C ARG A 238 55.22 -0.27 11.92
N ARG A 239 55.12 0.76 11.03
CA ARG A 239 56.11 1.03 9.98
C ARG A 239 57.47 1.39 10.59
N GLU A 240 57.53 2.16 11.68
CA GLU A 240 58.78 2.50 12.37
C GLU A 240 59.36 1.31 13.19
N LEU A 241 58.52 0.37 13.60
CA LEU A 241 58.93 -0.82 14.32
C LEU A 241 59.43 -1.96 13.41
N GLY A 242 59.39 -1.78 12.06
CA GLY A 242 59.88 -2.78 11.12
C GLY A 242 59.04 -4.06 11.03
N GLU A 243 57.80 -4.01 11.52
CA GLU A 243 56.84 -5.07 11.23
C GLU A 243 56.40 -4.88 9.76
N ASP A 244 56.99 -5.65 8.86
CA ASP A 244 56.55 -5.76 7.47
C ASP A 244 55.14 -6.32 7.43
N GLU A 245 54.13 -5.42 7.49
CA GLU A 245 52.83 -5.81 6.99
C GLU A 245 52.96 -6.05 5.49
N GLU A 246 52.64 -7.25 5.02
CA GLU A 246 52.33 -7.49 3.60
C GLU A 246 51.50 -6.30 3.10
N SER A 247 51.99 -5.55 2.15
CA SER A 247 51.27 -4.39 1.61
C SER A 247 49.86 -4.85 1.25
N GLU A 248 48.81 -4.07 1.61
CA GLU A 248 47.43 -4.41 1.22
C GLU A 248 47.33 -4.79 -0.27
N THR A 249 48.18 -4.17 -1.09
CA THR A 249 48.33 -4.48 -2.51
C THR A 249 48.90 -5.87 -2.75
N ASP A 250 49.87 -6.33 -1.95
CA ASP A 250 50.42 -7.66 -2.08
C ASP A 250 49.42 -8.71 -1.63
N ALA A 251 48.61 -8.42 -0.62
CA ALA A 251 47.50 -9.27 -0.20
C ALA A 251 46.42 -9.36 -1.30
N PHE A 252 46.14 -8.27 -2.01
CA PHE A 252 45.20 -8.29 -3.14
C PHE A 252 45.76 -9.08 -4.33
N LEU A 253 47.03 -8.93 -4.66
CA LEU A 253 47.68 -9.68 -5.73
C LEU A 253 47.72 -11.18 -5.41
N ALA A 254 48.03 -11.56 -4.16
CA ALA A 254 48.01 -12.94 -3.73
C ALA A 254 46.58 -13.58 -3.77
N LYS A 255 45.53 -12.78 -3.48
CA LYS A 255 44.15 -13.22 -3.66
C LYS A 255 43.80 -13.36 -5.13
N LEU A 256 44.22 -12.43 -5.98
CA LEU A 256 43.98 -12.44 -7.41
C LEU A 256 44.64 -13.64 -8.11
N GLU A 257 45.86 -14.02 -7.73
CA GLU A 257 46.54 -15.21 -8.27
C GLU A 257 45.81 -16.51 -7.97
N LYS A 258 45.20 -16.61 -6.79
CA LYS A 258 44.45 -17.80 -6.37
C LYS A 258 43.06 -17.89 -7.00
N LYS A 259 42.53 -16.76 -7.50
CA LYS A 259 41.15 -16.69 -7.99
C LYS A 259 41.09 -16.97 -9.50
N VAL A 260 40.16 -17.87 -9.86
CA VAL A 260 39.91 -18.21 -11.27
C VAL A 260 38.85 -17.25 -11.80
N MET A 261 39.25 -16.39 -12.74
CA MET A 261 38.34 -15.41 -13.36
C MET A 261 38.72 -15.22 -14.85
N PRO A 262 37.80 -14.60 -15.66
CA PRO A 262 38.12 -14.29 -17.05
C PRO A 262 39.35 -13.40 -17.19
N GLU A 263 40.19 -13.69 -18.17
CA GLU A 263 41.47 -12.97 -18.42
C GLU A 263 41.30 -11.45 -18.58
N ALA A 264 40.21 -11.01 -19.23
CA ALA A 264 39.91 -9.58 -19.38
C ALA A 264 39.67 -8.89 -18.04
N VAL A 265 38.94 -9.56 -17.13
CA VAL A 265 38.64 -9.08 -15.78
C VAL A 265 39.93 -9.07 -14.94
N LYS A 266 40.74 -10.14 -15.02
CA LYS A 266 41.99 -10.25 -14.30
C LYS A 266 42.94 -9.12 -14.65
N LYS A 267 43.16 -8.84 -15.97
CA LYS A 267 43.97 -7.73 -16.43
C LYS A 267 43.46 -6.35 -15.98
N THR A 268 42.13 -6.19 -15.94
CA THR A 268 41.56 -4.94 -15.44
C THR A 268 41.85 -4.77 -13.96
N LEU A 269 41.66 -5.83 -13.18
CA LEU A 269 41.87 -5.80 -11.74
C LEU A 269 43.35 -5.62 -11.38
N GLU A 270 44.28 -6.28 -12.08
CA GLU A 270 45.71 -6.06 -11.92
C GLU A 270 46.09 -4.60 -12.14
N ARG A 271 45.53 -3.98 -13.19
CA ARG A 271 45.77 -2.55 -13.47
C ARG A 271 45.25 -1.65 -12.36
N GLU A 272 44.05 -1.95 -11.84
CA GLU A 272 43.46 -1.15 -10.75
C GLU A 272 44.19 -1.37 -9.42
N ILE A 273 44.70 -2.58 -9.12
CA ILE A 273 45.52 -2.84 -7.94
C ILE A 273 46.86 -2.07 -8.05
N ASN A 274 47.50 -2.07 -9.23
CA ASN A 274 48.69 -1.30 -9.43
C ASN A 274 48.44 0.22 -9.29
N ARG A 275 47.34 0.72 -9.84
CA ARG A 275 46.93 2.11 -9.65
C ARG A 275 46.65 2.43 -8.17
N PHE A 276 46.06 1.51 -7.41
CA PHE A 276 45.86 1.67 -5.96
C PHE A 276 47.16 1.79 -5.20
N ARG A 277 48.17 0.99 -5.58
CA ARG A 277 49.54 1.08 -5.02
C ARG A 277 50.19 2.46 -5.23
N ASP A 278 49.95 3.09 -6.40
CA ASP A 278 50.52 4.36 -6.77
C ASP A 278 49.79 5.57 -6.19
N LEU A 279 48.65 5.37 -5.53
CA LEU A 279 47.88 6.45 -4.92
C LEU A 279 48.57 6.99 -3.67
N PRO A 280 48.61 8.34 -3.48
CA PRO A 280 49.14 8.93 -2.25
C PRO A 280 48.33 8.48 -1.02
N ALA A 281 49.02 8.25 0.09
CA ALA A 281 48.38 7.94 1.36
C ALA A 281 47.46 9.12 1.79
N GLY A 282 46.16 8.85 1.97
CA GLY A 282 45.15 9.88 2.31
C GLY A 282 44.37 10.44 1.10
N SER A 283 44.59 9.91 -0.10
CA SER A 283 43.75 10.25 -1.26
C SER A 283 42.29 9.90 -1.02
N HIS A 284 41.36 10.77 -1.41
CA HIS A 284 39.93 10.51 -1.38
C HIS A 284 39.48 9.37 -2.30
N GLU A 285 40.31 9.00 -3.30
CA GLU A 285 40.07 7.91 -4.23
C GLU A 285 40.41 6.53 -3.65
N ALA A 286 41.35 6.46 -2.68
CA ALA A 286 41.85 5.21 -2.14
C ALA A 286 40.76 4.33 -1.52
N PRO A 287 39.82 4.84 -0.67
CA PRO A 287 38.74 4.02 -0.13
C PRO A 287 37.78 3.49 -1.20
N GLN A 288 37.52 4.26 -2.25
CA GLN A 288 36.65 3.84 -3.36
C GLN A 288 37.31 2.72 -4.17
N MET A 289 38.61 2.87 -4.45
CA MET A 289 39.34 1.85 -5.20
C MET A 289 39.55 0.57 -4.38
N HIS A 290 39.77 0.69 -3.07
CA HIS A 290 39.80 -0.44 -2.16
C HIS A 290 38.50 -1.22 -2.21
N ASN A 291 37.35 -0.55 -2.04
CA ASN A 291 36.02 -1.18 -2.09
C ASN A 291 35.76 -1.83 -3.46
N TYR A 292 36.22 -1.23 -4.54
CA TYR A 292 36.09 -1.80 -5.87
C TYR A 292 36.90 -3.09 -6.03
N ILE A 293 38.19 -3.08 -5.64
CA ILE A 293 39.09 -4.24 -5.71
C ILE A 293 38.53 -5.37 -4.82
N GLU A 294 38.10 -5.04 -3.62
CA GLU A 294 37.51 -6.01 -2.69
C GLU A 294 36.23 -6.63 -3.27
N CYS A 295 35.33 -5.81 -3.80
CA CYS A 295 34.11 -6.28 -4.45
C CYS A 295 34.41 -7.24 -5.61
N MET A 296 35.35 -6.89 -6.48
CA MET A 296 35.76 -7.70 -7.62
C MET A 296 36.41 -9.04 -7.19
N LEU A 297 37.20 -9.03 -6.13
CA LEU A 297 37.83 -10.23 -5.57
C LEU A 297 36.83 -11.14 -4.83
N GLU A 298 35.80 -10.59 -4.21
CA GLU A 298 34.78 -11.36 -3.50
C GLU A 298 33.71 -11.97 -4.41
N LEU A 299 33.50 -11.38 -5.61
CA LEU A 299 32.53 -11.91 -6.56
C LEU A 299 32.91 -13.35 -7.00
N PRO A 300 31.94 -14.24 -7.12
CA PRO A 300 32.15 -15.56 -7.68
C PRO A 300 32.28 -15.45 -9.21
N TRP A 301 33.41 -15.78 -9.76
CA TRP A 301 33.67 -15.78 -11.21
C TRP A 301 33.57 -17.17 -11.82
N ASN A 302 33.94 -18.20 -11.07
CA ASN A 302 33.93 -19.59 -11.53
C ASN A 302 33.45 -20.57 -10.45
N GLU A 303 33.30 -20.13 -9.23
CA GLU A 303 32.84 -20.95 -8.12
C GLU A 303 31.39 -21.36 -8.33
N GLN A 304 31.12 -22.67 -8.46
CA GLN A 304 29.75 -23.16 -8.67
C GLN A 304 29.42 -24.34 -7.76
N THR A 305 28.16 -24.45 -7.38
CA THR A 305 27.63 -25.63 -6.73
C THR A 305 27.32 -26.70 -7.76
N ARG A 306 27.42 -27.98 -7.36
CA ARG A 306 26.98 -29.08 -8.21
C ARG A 306 25.47 -29.22 -8.13
N ASP A 307 24.82 -29.13 -9.28
CA ASP A 307 23.37 -29.28 -9.36
C ASP A 307 22.93 -30.72 -9.05
N ASP A 308 21.97 -30.85 -8.15
CA ASP A 308 21.29 -32.09 -7.88
C ASP A 308 19.97 -32.12 -8.67
N LEU A 309 19.92 -33.05 -9.66
CA LEU A 309 18.78 -33.18 -10.57
C LEU A 309 18.01 -34.49 -10.31
N ASP A 310 18.07 -35.00 -9.08
CA ASP A 310 17.27 -36.16 -8.65
C ASP A 310 15.81 -35.74 -8.40
N LEU A 311 14.89 -36.19 -9.26
CA LEU A 311 13.48 -35.85 -9.22
C LEU A 311 12.78 -36.35 -7.96
N GLU A 312 13.14 -37.56 -7.51
CA GLU A 312 12.52 -38.16 -6.32
C GLU A 312 12.95 -37.41 -5.05
N ARG A 313 14.21 -37.01 -4.99
CA ARG A 313 14.71 -36.16 -3.90
C ARG A 313 14.07 -34.79 -3.91
N ALA A 314 13.97 -34.17 -5.07
CA ALA A 314 13.32 -32.85 -5.21
C ALA A 314 11.86 -32.91 -4.74
N LYS A 315 11.13 -33.95 -5.17
CA LYS A 315 9.74 -34.17 -4.74
C LYS A 315 9.63 -34.34 -3.23
N ARG A 316 10.48 -35.16 -2.63
CA ARG A 316 10.50 -35.35 -1.16
C ARG A 316 10.76 -34.05 -0.40
N ILE A 317 11.72 -33.25 -0.84
CA ILE A 317 12.04 -31.99 -0.20
C ILE A 317 10.85 -31.01 -0.29
N LEU A 318 10.19 -30.94 -1.44
CA LEU A 318 9.01 -30.10 -1.63
C LEU A 318 7.82 -30.57 -0.78
N ASP A 319 7.66 -31.90 -0.61
CA ASP A 319 6.60 -32.48 0.22
C ASP A 319 6.87 -32.32 1.72
N GLU A 320 8.13 -32.40 2.13
CA GLU A 320 8.54 -32.11 3.50
C GLU A 320 8.33 -30.67 3.91
N ASP A 321 8.59 -29.71 3.01
CA ASP A 321 8.54 -28.28 3.32
C ASP A 321 7.16 -27.68 3.14
N HIS A 322 6.34 -28.24 2.24
CA HIS A 322 5.05 -27.65 1.84
C HIS A 322 3.95 -28.69 1.84
N TYR A 323 2.89 -28.39 2.57
CA TYR A 323 1.67 -29.17 2.51
C TYR A 323 0.78 -28.71 1.34
N GLY A 324 0.22 -29.65 0.59
CA GLY A 324 -0.59 -29.35 -0.60
C GLY A 324 0.25 -28.78 -1.76
N LEU A 325 -0.33 -27.86 -2.53
CA LEU A 325 0.31 -27.19 -3.68
C LEU A 325 0.78 -28.16 -4.78
N GLU A 326 0.03 -29.25 -5.00
CA GLU A 326 0.43 -30.35 -5.91
C GLU A 326 0.77 -29.86 -7.33
N LYS A 327 -0.07 -28.98 -7.91
CA LYS A 327 0.16 -28.40 -9.24
C LYS A 327 1.48 -27.60 -9.31
N VAL A 328 1.78 -26.83 -8.25
CA VAL A 328 3.01 -26.02 -8.16
C VAL A 328 4.23 -26.93 -8.05
N LYS A 329 4.19 -27.95 -7.17
CA LYS A 329 5.25 -28.94 -7.00
C LYS A 329 5.50 -29.73 -8.29
N GLN A 330 4.44 -30.14 -8.96
CA GLN A 330 4.54 -30.85 -10.24
C GLN A 330 5.25 -29.98 -11.30
N ARG A 331 4.87 -28.71 -11.44
CA ARG A 331 5.54 -27.77 -12.35
C ARG A 331 7.02 -27.62 -12.04
N ILE A 332 7.37 -27.49 -10.78
CA ILE A 332 8.77 -27.40 -10.35
C ILE A 332 9.54 -28.69 -10.71
N VAL A 333 8.96 -29.87 -10.47
CA VAL A 333 9.56 -31.14 -10.85
C VAL A 333 9.72 -31.27 -12.37
N GLU A 334 8.74 -30.80 -13.15
CA GLU A 334 8.84 -30.75 -14.63
C GLU A 334 10.03 -29.88 -15.09
N HIS A 335 10.24 -28.71 -14.46
CA HIS A 335 11.40 -27.86 -14.75
C HIS A 335 12.72 -28.56 -14.42
N ILE A 336 12.80 -29.24 -13.29
CA ILE A 336 14.00 -29.99 -12.91
C ILE A 336 14.22 -31.16 -13.90
N ALA A 337 13.15 -31.82 -14.36
CA ALA A 337 13.25 -32.89 -15.36
C ALA A 337 13.79 -32.38 -16.70
N VAL A 338 13.33 -31.22 -17.16
CA VAL A 338 13.86 -30.59 -18.38
C VAL A 338 15.33 -30.23 -18.21
N ALA A 339 15.70 -29.65 -17.06
CA ALA A 339 17.10 -29.34 -16.75
C ALA A 339 17.98 -30.58 -16.75
N ARG A 340 17.48 -31.71 -16.25
CA ARG A 340 18.17 -33.01 -16.30
C ARG A 340 18.41 -33.51 -17.72
N LEU A 341 17.45 -33.32 -18.62
CA LEU A 341 17.57 -33.74 -20.03
C LEU A 341 18.50 -32.84 -20.85
N THR A 342 18.42 -31.53 -20.60
CA THR A 342 19.19 -30.52 -21.34
C THR A 342 20.61 -30.31 -20.81
N GLY A 343 20.88 -30.76 -19.59
CA GLY A 343 22.12 -30.50 -18.87
C GLY A 343 22.32 -29.04 -18.46
N LYS A 344 21.30 -28.21 -18.61
CA LYS A 344 21.31 -26.78 -18.29
C LYS A 344 20.01 -26.38 -17.61
N ILE A 345 20.11 -25.62 -16.55
CA ILE A 345 18.95 -24.94 -15.96
C ILE A 345 18.79 -23.62 -16.69
N ASN A 346 18.54 -23.70 -17.98
CA ASN A 346 18.27 -22.55 -18.85
C ASN A 346 16.80 -22.65 -19.22
N GLY A 347 16.00 -21.75 -18.75
CA GLY A 347 14.58 -21.78 -19.06
C GLY A 347 13.88 -20.50 -18.74
N GLN A 348 12.61 -20.57 -18.90
CA GLN A 348 11.67 -19.53 -18.53
C GLN A 348 11.85 -19.19 -17.04
N ILE A 349 11.69 -17.91 -16.74
CA ILE A 349 11.75 -17.39 -15.39
C ILE A 349 10.48 -17.82 -14.68
N LEU A 350 10.60 -18.54 -13.56
CA LEU A 350 9.44 -18.92 -12.77
C LEU A 350 8.90 -17.72 -12.01
N CYS A 351 7.65 -17.36 -12.24
CA CYS A 351 6.96 -16.30 -11.51
C CYS A 351 5.86 -16.90 -10.63
N LEU A 352 6.06 -16.84 -9.32
CA LEU A 352 5.10 -17.32 -8.32
C LEU A 352 4.11 -16.21 -7.99
N VAL A 353 2.88 -16.32 -8.49
CA VAL A 353 1.83 -15.33 -8.30
C VAL A 353 0.79 -15.81 -7.30
N GLY A 354 0.35 -14.95 -6.40
CA GLY A 354 -0.73 -15.28 -5.47
C GLY A 354 -0.76 -14.38 -4.24
N PRO A 355 -1.76 -14.53 -3.37
CA PRO A 355 -1.94 -13.67 -2.22
C PRO A 355 -0.78 -13.74 -1.24
N PRO A 356 -0.64 -12.74 -0.35
CA PRO A 356 0.42 -12.74 0.65
C PRO A 356 0.26 -13.92 1.63
N GLY A 357 1.39 -14.51 2.03
CA GLY A 357 1.41 -15.58 3.04
C GLY A 357 1.12 -17.00 2.52
N VAL A 358 1.04 -17.21 1.21
CA VAL A 358 0.85 -18.56 0.63
C VAL A 358 2.15 -19.35 0.45
N GLY A 359 3.29 -18.82 0.88
CA GLY A 359 4.55 -19.53 0.84
C GLY A 359 5.42 -19.32 -0.40
N LYS A 360 5.17 -18.28 -1.22
CA LYS A 360 5.96 -17.98 -2.42
C LYS A 360 7.46 -17.99 -2.18
N THR A 361 7.92 -17.24 -1.18
CA THR A 361 9.34 -17.14 -0.82
C THR A 361 9.91 -18.46 -0.26
N SER A 362 9.11 -19.21 0.50
CA SER A 362 9.56 -20.50 1.05
C SER A 362 9.68 -21.57 -0.03
N ILE A 363 8.78 -21.60 -1.01
CA ILE A 363 8.88 -22.50 -2.18
C ILE A 363 10.17 -22.23 -2.95
N ALA A 364 10.50 -20.96 -3.22
CA ALA A 364 11.75 -20.60 -3.90
C ALA A 364 12.99 -21.10 -3.12
N SER A 365 12.97 -20.99 -1.79
CA SER A 365 14.04 -21.53 -0.94
C SER A 365 14.11 -23.07 -1.01
N SER A 366 12.96 -23.75 -1.07
CA SER A 366 12.92 -25.22 -1.18
C SER A 366 13.38 -25.70 -2.55
N ILE A 367 13.13 -24.95 -3.62
CA ILE A 367 13.69 -25.22 -4.95
C ILE A 367 15.22 -25.15 -4.91
N ALA A 368 15.77 -24.11 -4.30
CA ALA A 368 17.22 -23.97 -4.16
C ALA A 368 17.83 -25.15 -3.37
N ARG A 369 17.17 -25.55 -2.27
CA ARG A 369 17.58 -26.70 -1.47
C ARG A 369 17.50 -28.01 -2.26
N ALA A 370 16.46 -28.18 -3.07
CA ALA A 370 16.28 -29.36 -3.91
C ALA A 370 17.38 -29.49 -4.97
N LEU A 371 17.79 -28.36 -5.55
CA LEU A 371 18.85 -28.27 -6.55
C LEU A 371 20.26 -28.26 -5.94
N GLY A 372 20.41 -28.12 -4.63
CA GLY A 372 21.71 -27.97 -3.97
C GLY A 372 22.41 -26.65 -4.27
N ARG A 373 21.66 -25.60 -4.65
CA ARG A 373 22.15 -24.26 -4.98
C ARG A 373 22.01 -23.30 -3.80
N ASN A 374 22.90 -22.33 -3.76
CA ASN A 374 22.82 -21.24 -2.79
C ASN A 374 21.61 -20.35 -3.11
N PHE A 375 20.91 -19.89 -2.07
CA PHE A 375 19.68 -19.09 -2.19
C PHE A 375 19.91 -17.66 -1.70
N VAL A 376 19.58 -16.69 -2.53
CA VAL A 376 19.59 -15.28 -2.13
C VAL A 376 18.26 -14.63 -2.52
N ARG A 377 17.67 -13.89 -1.58
CA ARG A 377 16.46 -13.10 -1.79
C ARG A 377 16.81 -11.64 -1.96
N MET A 378 16.24 -11.01 -2.97
CA MET A 378 16.28 -9.57 -3.24
C MET A 378 14.86 -9.05 -3.35
N SER A 379 14.48 -8.07 -2.52
CA SER A 379 13.18 -7.40 -2.64
C SER A 379 13.27 -6.28 -3.67
N LEU A 380 12.28 -6.26 -4.58
CA LEU A 380 12.12 -5.21 -5.59
C LEU A 380 11.10 -4.15 -5.16
N GLY A 381 10.35 -4.40 -4.08
CA GLY A 381 9.39 -3.44 -3.54
C GLY A 381 10.08 -2.18 -3.02
N GLY A 382 9.68 -1.01 -3.55
CA GLY A 382 10.23 0.28 -3.18
C GLY A 382 11.48 0.70 -3.97
N ILE A 383 11.85 -0.03 -5.00
CA ILE A 383 12.89 0.39 -5.95
C ILE A 383 12.25 1.34 -6.98
N HIS A 384 12.83 2.53 -7.10
CA HIS A 384 12.39 3.59 -8.01
C HIS A 384 13.49 4.03 -8.97
N ASP A 385 14.76 3.72 -8.66
CA ASP A 385 15.94 4.12 -9.43
C ASP A 385 16.60 2.89 -10.07
N GLU A 386 16.89 2.99 -11.36
CA GLU A 386 17.65 1.98 -12.11
C GLU A 386 19.03 1.73 -11.49
N ALA A 387 19.64 2.75 -10.91
CA ALA A 387 20.95 2.66 -10.25
C ALA A 387 20.97 1.71 -9.06
N GLU A 388 19.81 1.44 -8.42
CA GLU A 388 19.75 0.41 -7.38
C GLU A 388 19.97 -1.01 -7.94
N ILE A 389 19.58 -1.26 -9.21
CA ILE A 389 19.76 -2.57 -9.87
C ILE A 389 21.13 -2.69 -10.50
N ARG A 390 21.53 -1.65 -11.27
CA ARG A 390 22.76 -1.62 -12.08
C ARG A 390 23.96 -0.97 -11.40
N GLY A 391 23.79 -0.45 -10.17
CA GLY A 391 24.86 0.26 -9.46
C GLY A 391 25.07 1.70 -9.92
N HIS A 392 25.87 2.42 -9.15
CA HIS A 392 26.24 3.80 -9.45
C HIS A 392 27.59 3.83 -10.15
N ARG A 393 27.77 4.79 -11.05
CA ARG A 393 29.09 4.98 -11.71
C ARG A 393 30.17 5.24 -10.66
N ARG A 394 31.28 4.55 -10.78
CA ARG A 394 32.42 4.57 -9.85
C ARG A 394 32.99 5.98 -9.56
N THR A 395 32.75 6.94 -10.44
CA THR A 395 33.21 8.33 -10.29
C THR A 395 32.48 9.13 -9.21
N TYR A 396 31.35 8.63 -8.70
CA TYR A 396 30.58 9.32 -7.65
C TYR A 396 31.08 8.92 -6.26
N ILE A 397 31.14 9.91 -5.34
CA ILE A 397 31.46 9.63 -3.94
C ILE A 397 30.31 8.78 -3.34
N GLY A 398 30.68 7.64 -2.76
CA GLY A 398 29.71 6.69 -2.22
C GLY A 398 29.10 5.74 -3.25
N ALA A 399 29.69 5.63 -4.45
CA ALA A 399 29.27 4.65 -5.44
C ALA A 399 29.30 3.23 -4.87
N MET A 400 28.26 2.46 -5.16
CA MET A 400 28.09 1.07 -4.73
C MET A 400 27.68 0.20 -5.92
N PRO A 401 28.02 -1.11 -5.90
CA PRO A 401 27.51 -2.05 -6.89
C PRO A 401 26.00 -2.17 -6.79
N GLY A 402 25.36 -2.51 -7.90
CA GLY A 402 23.94 -2.78 -7.96
C GLY A 402 23.53 -3.97 -7.06
N ARG A 403 22.27 -4.01 -6.71
CA ARG A 403 21.74 -5.06 -5.84
C ARG A 403 21.89 -6.47 -6.42
N VAL A 404 21.91 -6.61 -7.76
CA VAL A 404 22.14 -7.90 -8.43
C VAL A 404 23.56 -8.39 -8.16
N ILE A 405 24.56 -7.56 -8.34
CA ILE A 405 25.96 -7.87 -8.05
C ILE A 405 26.18 -8.12 -6.56
N ALA A 406 25.55 -7.30 -5.71
CA ALA A 406 25.58 -7.53 -4.26
C ALA A 406 24.96 -8.89 -3.87
N ALA A 407 23.89 -9.31 -4.55
CA ALA A 407 23.27 -10.61 -4.36
C ALA A 407 24.20 -11.75 -4.83
N MET A 408 24.90 -11.59 -5.96
CA MET A 408 25.89 -12.57 -6.46
C MET A 408 27.06 -12.71 -5.48
N ARG A 409 27.59 -11.58 -4.98
CA ARG A 409 28.64 -11.60 -3.93
C ARG A 409 28.20 -12.37 -2.69
N LYS A 410 26.95 -12.11 -2.22
CA LYS A 410 26.36 -12.82 -1.07
C LYS A 410 26.16 -14.31 -1.35
N ALA A 411 25.81 -14.67 -2.58
CA ALA A 411 25.63 -16.06 -2.99
C ALA A 411 26.94 -16.86 -2.97
N GLY A 412 28.06 -16.22 -3.31
CA GLY A 412 29.38 -16.85 -3.38
C GLY A 412 29.53 -17.93 -4.46
N THR A 413 28.56 -18.04 -5.37
CA THR A 413 28.60 -19.02 -6.49
C THR A 413 27.99 -18.38 -7.75
N VAL A 414 28.42 -18.83 -8.94
CA VAL A 414 27.93 -18.32 -10.23
C VAL A 414 26.54 -18.86 -10.61
N ASN A 415 26.10 -19.94 -9.96
CA ASN A 415 24.83 -20.62 -10.24
C ASN A 415 23.84 -20.62 -9.06
N PRO A 416 23.63 -19.51 -8.35
CA PRO A 416 22.67 -19.47 -7.27
C PRO A 416 21.22 -19.49 -7.79
N VAL A 417 20.28 -19.65 -6.86
CA VAL A 417 18.89 -19.27 -7.07
C VAL A 417 18.69 -17.86 -6.52
N LEU A 418 18.39 -16.92 -7.39
CA LEU A 418 18.06 -15.56 -7.02
C LEU A 418 16.54 -15.38 -7.03
N LEU A 419 15.99 -15.02 -5.89
CA LEU A 419 14.58 -14.67 -5.76
C LEU A 419 14.40 -13.16 -5.81
N PHE A 420 13.69 -12.70 -6.83
CA PHE A 420 13.21 -11.32 -6.93
C PHE A 420 11.80 -11.25 -6.35
N ASP A 421 11.69 -10.69 -5.16
CA ASP A 421 10.42 -10.65 -4.43
C ASP A 421 9.68 -9.34 -4.70
N GLU A 422 8.35 -9.42 -4.87
CA GLU A 422 7.44 -8.29 -5.11
C GLU A 422 7.72 -7.52 -6.42
N ILE A 423 7.87 -8.23 -7.55
CA ILE A 423 8.11 -7.63 -8.86
C ILE A 423 6.94 -6.78 -9.37
N ASP A 424 5.73 -7.05 -8.89
CA ASP A 424 4.51 -6.28 -9.14
C ASP A 424 4.50 -4.88 -8.50
N LYS A 425 5.50 -4.58 -7.65
CA LYS A 425 5.65 -3.29 -6.98
C LYS A 425 6.74 -2.41 -7.60
N LEU A 426 7.28 -2.80 -8.73
CA LEU A 426 8.18 -1.95 -9.51
C LEU A 426 7.38 -0.77 -10.08
N THR A 427 7.83 0.43 -9.80
CA THR A 427 7.24 1.66 -10.33
C THR A 427 8.32 2.46 -11.06
N SER A 428 8.02 2.94 -12.26
CA SER A 428 8.86 3.88 -12.97
C SER A 428 8.51 5.31 -12.54
N ASP A 429 9.52 6.14 -12.35
CA ASP A 429 9.37 7.57 -12.11
C ASP A 429 10.30 8.39 -13.03
N LEU A 430 10.39 9.70 -12.79
CA LEU A 430 11.27 10.61 -13.56
C LEU A 430 12.77 10.32 -13.39
N ARG A 431 13.16 9.42 -12.49
CA ARG A 431 14.57 9.11 -12.18
C ARG A 431 15.09 7.87 -12.88
N GLY A 432 14.23 7.05 -13.47
CA GLY A 432 14.64 5.87 -14.19
C GLY A 432 13.52 4.85 -14.38
N ASP A 433 13.83 3.80 -15.14
CA ASP A 433 12.95 2.65 -15.37
C ASP A 433 13.60 1.36 -14.85
N PRO A 434 13.35 1.01 -13.58
CA PRO A 434 13.86 -0.23 -13.00
C PRO A 434 13.40 -1.48 -13.76
N ALA A 435 12.24 -1.43 -14.45
CA ALA A 435 11.75 -2.56 -15.23
C ALA A 435 12.62 -2.80 -16.46
N ALA A 436 13.14 -1.75 -17.09
CA ALA A 436 14.11 -1.88 -18.19
C ALA A 436 15.42 -2.54 -17.73
N ALA A 437 15.94 -2.16 -16.57
CA ALA A 437 17.14 -2.80 -16.00
C ALA A 437 16.88 -4.28 -15.67
N MET A 438 15.71 -4.61 -15.16
CA MET A 438 15.32 -6.00 -14.88
C MET A 438 15.18 -6.84 -16.16
N LEU A 439 14.76 -6.23 -17.27
CA LEU A 439 14.71 -6.94 -18.56
C LEU A 439 16.11 -7.43 -18.99
N GLU A 440 17.15 -6.63 -18.82
CA GLU A 440 18.51 -7.05 -19.14
C GLU A 440 19.01 -8.18 -18.24
N VAL A 441 18.69 -8.12 -16.95
CA VAL A 441 19.04 -9.17 -15.98
C VAL A 441 18.34 -10.49 -16.29
N LEU A 442 17.06 -10.40 -16.66
CA LEU A 442 16.20 -11.57 -16.83
C LEU A 442 16.23 -12.15 -18.26
N ASP A 443 16.67 -11.39 -19.24
CA ASP A 443 16.74 -11.86 -20.64
C ASP A 443 17.92 -12.81 -20.83
N SER A 444 17.64 -14.09 -21.07
CA SER A 444 18.67 -15.11 -21.31
C SER A 444 19.52 -14.85 -22.56
N ALA A 445 19.07 -13.99 -23.49
CA ALA A 445 19.83 -13.57 -24.65
C ALA A 445 20.84 -12.46 -24.34
N GLN A 446 20.73 -11.77 -23.21
CA GLN A 446 21.56 -10.60 -22.85
C GLN A 446 22.31 -10.80 -21.51
N ASN A 447 21.77 -11.59 -20.60
CA ASN A 447 22.28 -11.69 -19.23
C ASN A 447 23.67 -12.34 -19.09
N PHE A 448 24.20 -12.96 -20.15
CA PHE A 448 25.57 -13.47 -20.16
C PHE A 448 26.62 -12.35 -20.17
N SER A 449 26.24 -11.13 -20.50
CA SER A 449 27.08 -9.94 -20.52
C SER A 449 26.46 -8.78 -19.73
N PHE A 450 25.88 -9.10 -18.56
CA PHE A 450 25.30 -8.06 -17.69
C PHE A 450 26.38 -7.08 -17.24
N ARG A 451 26.12 -5.78 -17.42
CA ARG A 451 27.07 -4.73 -17.09
C ARG A 451 26.56 -3.84 -15.96
N ASP A 452 27.16 -4.01 -14.80
CA ASP A 452 26.96 -3.12 -13.66
C ASP A 452 27.81 -1.85 -13.82
N HIS A 453 27.23 -0.68 -13.50
CA HIS A 453 27.91 0.62 -13.65
C HIS A 453 29.06 0.82 -12.66
N PHE A 454 29.08 0.11 -11.53
CA PHE A 454 30.17 0.14 -10.57
C PHE A 454 31.31 -0.76 -11.02
N LEU A 455 30.99 -1.96 -11.51
CA LEU A 455 32.00 -2.92 -11.96
C LEU A 455 32.64 -2.52 -13.28
N GLU A 456 31.90 -1.96 -14.21
CA GLU A 456 32.31 -1.59 -15.59
C GLU A 456 32.89 -2.76 -16.39
N VAL A 457 32.67 -4.00 -15.94
CA VAL A 457 33.04 -5.24 -16.63
C VAL A 457 31.83 -6.10 -16.82
N ASP A 458 31.83 -6.94 -17.86
CA ASP A 458 30.74 -7.86 -18.12
C ASP A 458 30.76 -8.99 -17.09
N TYR A 459 29.58 -9.30 -16.54
CA TYR A 459 29.37 -10.35 -15.57
C TYR A 459 28.32 -11.35 -16.08
N ASP A 460 28.68 -12.63 -16.11
CA ASP A 460 27.82 -13.70 -16.64
C ASP A 460 26.77 -14.14 -15.62
N LEU A 461 25.50 -13.79 -15.86
CA LEU A 461 24.34 -14.23 -15.10
C LEU A 461 23.62 -15.42 -15.73
N SER A 462 24.10 -16.00 -16.84
CA SER A 462 23.41 -17.05 -17.58
C SER A 462 23.21 -18.35 -16.81
N LYS A 463 24.03 -18.60 -15.78
CA LYS A 463 23.94 -19.79 -14.91
C LYS A 463 22.99 -19.59 -13.69
N VAL A 464 22.56 -18.37 -13.47
CA VAL A 464 21.66 -18.04 -12.36
C VAL A 464 20.26 -18.56 -12.65
N MET A 465 19.62 -19.18 -11.67
CA MET A 465 18.19 -19.48 -11.73
C MET A 465 17.42 -18.34 -11.11
N PHE A 466 16.66 -17.63 -11.93
CA PHE A 466 15.81 -16.54 -11.48
C PHE A 466 14.41 -17.05 -11.13
N ILE A 467 13.95 -16.69 -9.95
CA ILE A 467 12.56 -16.88 -9.52
C ILE A 467 12.02 -15.52 -9.14
N THR A 468 10.81 -15.21 -9.57
CA THR A 468 10.14 -13.95 -9.20
C THR A 468 8.88 -14.22 -8.38
N THR A 469 8.47 -13.27 -7.57
CA THR A 469 7.17 -13.35 -6.88
C THR A 469 6.36 -12.10 -7.16
N ALA A 470 5.04 -12.27 -7.26
CA ALA A 470 4.08 -11.19 -7.38
C ALA A 470 2.83 -11.50 -6.56
N ASN A 471 2.09 -10.49 -6.16
CA ASN A 471 0.77 -10.68 -5.56
C ASN A 471 -0.33 -10.71 -6.63
N ALA A 472 -0.17 -9.93 -7.70
CA ALA A 472 -1.09 -9.84 -8.82
C ALA A 472 -0.31 -9.81 -10.15
N ALA A 473 -0.72 -10.61 -11.13
CA ALA A 473 -0.02 -10.71 -12.42
C ALA A 473 -0.25 -9.49 -13.31
N ASP A 474 -1.40 -8.87 -13.21
CA ASP A 474 -1.83 -7.69 -13.97
C ASP A 474 -1.02 -6.43 -13.65
N MET A 475 -0.38 -6.40 -12.47
CA MET A 475 0.50 -5.32 -12.04
C MET A 475 1.95 -5.46 -12.52
N ILE A 476 2.32 -6.61 -13.09
CA ILE A 476 3.65 -6.83 -13.63
C ILE A 476 3.75 -6.14 -14.99
N PRO A 477 4.83 -5.37 -15.27
CA PRO A 477 5.05 -4.80 -16.58
C PRO A 477 5.03 -5.87 -17.69
N ARG A 478 4.23 -5.67 -18.73
CA ARG A 478 4.03 -6.64 -19.82
C ARG A 478 5.32 -7.20 -20.43
N PRO A 479 6.36 -6.40 -20.72
CA PRO A 479 7.61 -6.93 -21.26
C PRO A 479 8.33 -7.93 -20.36
N LEU A 480 8.17 -7.80 -19.04
CA LEU A 480 8.69 -8.77 -18.08
C LEU A 480 7.80 -10.01 -18.03
N LEU A 481 6.48 -9.80 -18.03
CA LEU A 481 5.50 -10.88 -17.97
C LEU A 481 5.64 -11.87 -19.14
N ASP A 482 5.90 -11.36 -20.34
CA ASP A 482 6.07 -12.18 -21.56
C ASP A 482 7.28 -13.14 -21.49
N ARG A 483 8.21 -12.92 -20.59
CA ARG A 483 9.40 -13.75 -20.34
C ARG A 483 9.26 -14.74 -19.18
N MET A 484 8.12 -14.67 -18.49
CA MET A 484 7.89 -15.43 -17.26
C MET A 484 6.87 -16.54 -17.46
N GLU A 485 7.14 -17.68 -16.86
CA GLU A 485 6.14 -18.71 -16.66
C GLU A 485 5.41 -18.46 -15.36
N LEU A 486 4.12 -18.17 -15.45
CA LEU A 486 3.27 -17.91 -14.30
C LEU A 486 2.87 -19.21 -13.60
N ILE A 487 3.17 -19.30 -12.32
CA ILE A 487 2.70 -20.37 -11.44
C ILE A 487 1.81 -19.75 -10.39
N GLU A 488 0.51 -19.95 -10.50
CA GLU A 488 -0.46 -19.41 -9.57
C GLU A 488 -0.53 -20.22 -8.28
N LEU A 489 -0.30 -19.54 -7.16
CA LEU A 489 -0.51 -20.06 -5.82
C LEU A 489 -1.84 -19.56 -5.29
N GLN A 490 -2.76 -20.48 -5.11
CA GLN A 490 -4.06 -20.16 -4.53
C GLN A 490 -3.98 -20.02 -3.01
N GLY A 491 -4.99 -19.38 -2.42
CA GLY A 491 -5.15 -19.35 -0.96
C GLY A 491 -5.38 -20.75 -0.37
N TYR A 492 -4.96 -20.93 0.86
CA TYR A 492 -5.14 -22.19 1.56
C TYR A 492 -6.55 -22.37 2.10
N MET A 493 -7.04 -23.61 1.99
CA MET A 493 -8.25 -24.05 2.65
C MET A 493 -8.05 -24.17 4.16
N GLU A 494 -9.15 -24.17 4.90
CA GLU A 494 -9.12 -24.26 6.36
C GLU A 494 -8.40 -25.53 6.87
N TYR A 495 -8.65 -26.67 6.23
CA TYR A 495 -7.98 -27.93 6.56
C TYR A 495 -6.49 -27.91 6.18
N GLU A 496 -6.15 -27.22 5.07
CA GLU A 496 -4.75 -27.03 4.67
C GLU A 496 -4.02 -26.14 5.68
N LYS A 497 -4.66 -25.04 6.10
CA LYS A 497 -4.12 -24.16 7.15
C LYS A 497 -3.91 -24.92 8.47
N LEU A 498 -4.85 -25.81 8.82
CA LEU A 498 -4.73 -26.67 10.00
C LEU A 498 -3.49 -27.57 9.91
N GLU A 499 -3.31 -28.25 8.78
CA GLU A 499 -2.18 -29.16 8.59
C GLU A 499 -0.84 -28.40 8.50
N ILE A 500 -0.81 -27.26 7.79
CA ILE A 500 0.36 -26.37 7.72
C ILE A 500 0.71 -25.88 9.13
N ALA A 501 -0.28 -25.45 9.90
CA ALA A 501 -0.06 -24.99 11.26
C ALA A 501 0.55 -26.08 12.15
N LYS A 502 0.05 -27.32 12.05
CA LYS A 502 0.55 -28.45 12.84
C LYS A 502 1.96 -28.88 12.44
N ARG A 503 2.18 -29.04 11.13
CA ARG A 503 3.43 -29.62 10.62
C ARG A 503 4.57 -28.64 10.60
N HIS A 504 4.30 -27.36 10.30
CA HIS A 504 5.34 -26.40 10.03
C HIS A 504 5.32 -25.20 10.99
N LEU A 505 4.16 -24.49 11.14
CA LEU A 505 4.16 -23.21 11.85
C LEU A 505 4.32 -23.37 13.36
N LEU A 506 3.56 -24.24 13.99
CA LEU A 506 3.61 -24.44 15.45
C LEU A 506 4.98 -24.94 15.90
N PRO A 507 5.58 -26.00 15.30
CA PRO A 507 6.92 -26.45 15.64
C PRO A 507 7.96 -25.33 15.49
N LYS A 508 7.93 -24.59 14.39
CA LYS A 508 8.82 -23.45 14.12
C LYS A 508 8.67 -22.38 15.18
N GLN A 509 7.43 -22.00 15.54
CA GLN A 509 7.20 -20.97 16.54
C GLN A 509 7.58 -21.45 17.94
N MET A 510 7.38 -22.70 18.28
CA MET A 510 7.85 -23.28 19.56
C MET A 510 9.37 -23.20 19.67
N ASP A 511 10.08 -23.61 18.61
CA ASP A 511 11.55 -23.56 18.58
C ASP A 511 12.08 -22.13 18.71
N MET A 512 11.52 -21.18 17.96
CA MET A 512 11.88 -19.75 18.04
C MET A 512 11.65 -19.15 19.44
N HIS A 513 10.72 -19.70 20.22
CA HIS A 513 10.44 -19.25 21.58
C HIS A 513 11.12 -20.15 22.64
N GLY A 514 12.05 -21.02 22.25
CA GLY A 514 12.80 -21.88 23.17
C GLY A 514 11.96 -22.96 23.83
N MET A 515 10.82 -23.34 23.27
CA MET A 515 9.92 -24.34 23.83
C MET A 515 10.10 -25.70 23.18
N LYS A 516 10.22 -26.75 23.98
CA LYS A 516 10.21 -28.16 23.51
C LYS A 516 8.77 -28.59 23.18
N LYS A 517 8.60 -29.52 22.23
CA LYS A 517 7.27 -30.09 21.84
C LYS A 517 6.48 -30.66 23.03
N SER A 518 7.12 -31.07 24.09
CA SER A 518 6.50 -31.60 25.31
C SER A 518 5.90 -30.55 26.22
N MET A 519 6.32 -29.25 26.07
CA MET A 519 5.95 -28.16 26.98
C MET A 519 4.59 -27.55 26.62
N MET A 520 4.21 -27.56 25.33
CA MET A 520 2.96 -26.97 24.88
C MET A 520 2.24 -27.94 23.91
N SER A 521 0.92 -27.99 24.02
CA SER A 521 0.06 -28.66 23.04
C SER A 521 -1.15 -27.81 22.71
N LEU A 522 -1.47 -27.72 21.43
CA LEU A 522 -2.64 -27.02 20.90
C LEU A 522 -3.57 -28.07 20.28
N SER A 523 -4.83 -28.13 20.72
CA SER A 523 -5.80 -29.07 20.16
C SER A 523 -6.26 -28.62 18.75
N ASP A 524 -6.73 -29.57 17.94
CA ASP A 524 -7.25 -29.28 16.60
C ASP A 524 -8.41 -28.31 16.65
N GLU A 525 -9.29 -28.48 17.63
CA GLU A 525 -10.42 -27.57 17.88
C GLU A 525 -9.94 -26.14 18.20
N ALA A 526 -8.89 -26.02 19.01
CA ALA A 526 -8.29 -24.71 19.31
C ALA A 526 -7.61 -24.12 18.08
N MET A 527 -6.94 -24.93 17.25
CA MET A 527 -6.33 -24.47 16.02
C MET A 527 -7.39 -23.97 15.02
N LEU A 528 -8.49 -24.71 14.86
CA LEU A 528 -9.61 -24.30 14.03
C LEU A 528 -10.29 -23.03 14.58
N ALA A 529 -10.46 -22.93 15.90
CA ALA A 529 -10.98 -21.72 16.54
C ALA A 529 -10.06 -20.51 16.30
N LEU A 530 -8.74 -20.73 16.30
CA LEU A 530 -7.74 -19.70 15.97
C LEU A 530 -7.88 -19.24 14.52
N ILE A 531 -7.93 -20.19 13.58
CA ILE A 531 -8.09 -19.91 12.14
C ILE A 531 -9.39 -19.15 11.88
N ARG A 532 -10.50 -19.58 12.47
CA ARG A 532 -11.82 -19.01 12.24
C ARG A 532 -12.04 -17.66 12.92
N GLY A 533 -11.64 -17.56 14.19
CA GLY A 533 -11.99 -16.39 15.01
C GLY A 533 -10.93 -15.28 15.04
N TYR A 534 -9.69 -15.57 14.72
CA TYR A 534 -8.58 -14.62 14.92
C TYR A 534 -7.79 -14.30 13.65
N THR A 535 -8.08 -14.98 12.53
CA THR A 535 -7.41 -14.71 11.24
C THR A 535 -8.41 -14.58 10.10
N ARG A 536 -8.13 -13.65 9.16
CA ARG A 536 -8.91 -13.44 7.95
C ARG A 536 -7.94 -13.15 6.79
N GLU A 537 -7.36 -14.20 6.25
CA GLU A 537 -6.34 -14.13 5.21
C GLU A 537 -6.42 -15.34 4.26
N ALA A 538 -5.99 -15.16 3.01
CA ALA A 538 -5.86 -16.28 2.07
C ALA A 538 -4.68 -17.20 2.40
N GLY A 539 -3.59 -16.64 2.92
CA GLY A 539 -2.38 -17.37 3.33
C GLY A 539 -2.39 -17.81 4.80
N VAL A 540 -1.20 -17.89 5.39
CA VAL A 540 -0.97 -18.32 6.78
C VAL A 540 -0.07 -17.35 7.58
N ARG A 541 0.15 -16.13 7.08
CA ARG A 541 1.05 -15.15 7.74
C ARG A 541 0.48 -14.60 9.04
N GLU A 542 -0.81 -14.30 9.06
CA GLU A 542 -1.50 -13.85 10.27
C GLU A 542 -1.64 -15.01 11.26
N LEU A 543 -1.94 -16.21 10.75
CA LEU A 543 -1.98 -17.42 11.55
C LEU A 543 -0.65 -17.68 12.24
N GLU A 544 0.48 -17.53 11.55
CA GLU A 544 1.82 -17.64 12.14
C GLU A 544 2.03 -16.61 13.25
N ARG A 545 1.58 -15.36 13.03
CA ARG A 545 1.66 -14.28 14.06
C ARG A 545 0.80 -14.57 15.27
N MET A 546 -0.39 -15.14 15.08
CA MET A 546 -1.28 -15.53 16.19
C MET A 546 -0.71 -16.73 16.96
N LEU A 547 -0.14 -17.72 16.27
CA LEU A 547 0.57 -18.82 16.91
C LEU A 547 1.76 -18.33 17.73
N ALA A 548 2.54 -17.38 17.22
CA ALA A 548 3.63 -16.74 17.95
C ALA A 548 3.12 -16.04 19.24
N ALA A 549 1.96 -15.38 19.17
CA ALA A 549 1.35 -14.75 20.33
C ALA A 549 0.90 -15.79 21.37
N VAL A 550 0.31 -16.89 20.93
CA VAL A 550 -0.06 -18.03 21.81
C VAL A 550 1.21 -18.63 22.45
N CYS A 551 2.27 -18.84 21.67
CA CYS A 551 3.55 -19.34 22.19
C CYS A 551 4.13 -18.42 23.25
N ARG A 552 4.12 -17.09 23.05
CA ARG A 552 4.60 -16.14 24.08
C ARG A 552 3.82 -16.21 25.39
N LYS A 553 2.48 -16.31 25.29
CA LYS A 553 1.64 -16.46 26.49
C LYS A 553 1.90 -17.79 27.23
N ALA A 554 2.04 -18.87 26.46
CA ALA A 554 2.40 -20.17 27.04
C ALA A 554 3.80 -20.15 27.67
N ALA A 555 4.78 -19.49 27.06
CA ALA A 555 6.12 -19.32 27.63
C ALA A 555 6.10 -18.56 28.96
N CYS A 556 5.26 -17.53 29.11
CA CYS A 556 5.07 -16.84 30.38
C CYS A 556 4.54 -17.76 31.47
N GLU A 557 3.58 -18.65 31.16
CA GLU A 557 3.06 -19.61 32.14
C GLU A 557 4.10 -20.69 32.52
N ILE A 558 4.89 -21.13 31.55
CA ILE A 558 5.99 -22.06 31.82
C ILE A 558 7.05 -21.41 32.68
N GLY A 559 7.41 -20.14 32.38
CA GLY A 559 8.32 -19.35 33.21
C GLY A 559 7.81 -19.12 34.65
N ALA A 560 6.48 -19.08 34.83
CA ALA A 560 5.84 -19.03 36.13
C ALA A 560 5.78 -20.39 36.87
N GLY A 561 6.42 -21.47 36.33
CA GLY A 561 6.56 -22.77 36.98
C GLY A 561 5.66 -23.89 36.45
N LYS A 562 4.83 -23.66 35.44
CA LYS A 562 4.04 -24.74 34.83
C LYS A 562 4.92 -25.62 33.93
N LYS A 563 4.88 -26.96 34.16
CA LYS A 563 5.66 -27.91 33.35
C LYS A 563 5.10 -28.09 31.93
N ARG A 564 3.80 -27.96 31.76
CA ARG A 564 3.10 -28.14 30.47
C ARG A 564 1.87 -27.24 30.36
N VAL A 565 1.63 -26.71 29.18
CA VAL A 565 0.49 -25.90 28.86
C VAL A 565 -0.33 -26.56 27.75
N ARG A 566 -1.61 -26.80 28.00
CA ARG A 566 -2.56 -27.29 27.00
C ARG A 566 -3.47 -26.14 26.61
N VAL A 567 -3.46 -25.76 25.35
CA VAL A 567 -4.28 -24.67 24.81
C VAL A 567 -5.56 -25.24 24.21
N THR A 568 -6.69 -24.87 24.79
CA THR A 568 -8.06 -25.18 24.35
C THR A 568 -8.72 -23.94 23.75
N PRO A 569 -9.88 -24.05 23.07
CA PRO A 569 -10.61 -22.87 22.57
C PRO A 569 -10.89 -21.81 23.66
N GLN A 570 -11.21 -22.22 24.88
CA GLN A 570 -11.47 -21.30 26.00
C GLN A 570 -10.18 -20.52 26.35
N ARG A 571 -9.04 -21.23 26.41
CA ARG A 571 -7.75 -20.58 26.68
C ARG A 571 -7.28 -19.64 25.57
N LEU A 572 -7.67 -19.87 24.34
CA LEU A 572 -7.40 -18.91 23.27
C LEU A 572 -8.06 -17.56 23.56
N HIS A 573 -9.28 -17.59 24.10
CA HIS A 573 -9.98 -16.36 24.51
C HIS A 573 -9.23 -15.62 25.62
N GLU A 574 -8.66 -16.34 26.59
CA GLU A 574 -7.83 -15.75 27.65
C GLU A 574 -6.51 -15.16 27.12
N TYR A 575 -5.93 -15.80 26.08
CA TYR A 575 -4.65 -15.38 25.54
C TYR A 575 -4.74 -14.25 24.53
N LEU A 576 -5.75 -14.29 23.65
CA LEU A 576 -5.88 -13.42 22.50
C LEU A 576 -7.06 -12.43 22.59
N GLY A 577 -7.92 -12.59 23.62
CA GLY A 577 -9.11 -11.81 23.81
C GLY A 577 -10.30 -12.32 22.99
N ILE A 578 -11.31 -11.48 22.79
CA ILE A 578 -12.54 -11.81 22.07
C ILE A 578 -12.19 -12.11 20.59
N PRO A 579 -12.80 -13.17 19.98
CA PRO A 579 -12.62 -13.42 18.55
C PRO A 579 -12.99 -12.20 17.72
N ARG A 580 -12.08 -11.85 16.81
CA ARG A 580 -12.23 -10.63 15.97
C ARG A 580 -13.21 -10.83 14.83
N PHE A 581 -13.34 -12.07 14.39
CA PHE A 581 -14.17 -12.44 13.25
C PHE A 581 -15.26 -13.40 13.70
N THR A 582 -16.49 -13.05 13.42
CA THR A 582 -17.64 -13.93 13.52
C THR A 582 -18.05 -14.30 12.10
N HIS A 583 -18.15 -15.59 11.81
CA HIS A 583 -18.66 -15.99 10.51
C HIS A 583 -20.15 -15.64 10.44
N SER A 584 -20.53 -14.94 9.38
CA SER A 584 -21.95 -14.75 9.06
C SER A 584 -22.52 -16.11 8.76
N ALA A 585 -23.33 -16.65 9.68
CA ALA A 585 -24.09 -17.85 9.40
C ALA A 585 -25.18 -17.50 8.38
N ALA A 586 -25.41 -18.37 7.40
CA ALA A 586 -26.54 -18.22 6.51
C ALA A 586 -27.84 -18.20 7.31
N GLU A 587 -28.78 -17.33 6.92
CA GLU A 587 -30.09 -17.32 7.56
C GLU A 587 -30.80 -18.66 7.39
N LYS A 588 -31.41 -19.09 8.44
CA LYS A 588 -32.12 -20.38 8.51
C LYS A 588 -33.55 -20.34 7.98
N GLU A 589 -34.08 -19.15 7.78
CA GLU A 589 -35.45 -18.94 7.34
C GLU A 589 -35.48 -18.33 5.93
N SER A 590 -36.52 -18.69 5.18
CA SER A 590 -36.76 -18.12 3.85
C SER A 590 -37.29 -16.68 4.02
N ALA A 591 -36.63 -15.72 3.37
CA ALA A 591 -36.94 -14.30 3.50
C ALA A 591 -37.27 -13.67 2.16
N ILE A 592 -38.12 -12.66 2.16
CA ILE A 592 -38.47 -11.86 0.99
C ILE A 592 -37.37 -10.79 0.79
N GLY A 593 -36.88 -10.66 -0.43
CA GLY A 593 -35.90 -9.62 -0.80
C GLY A 593 -34.51 -9.85 -0.28
N MET A 594 -34.20 -10.98 0.37
CA MET A 594 -32.87 -11.27 0.87
C MET A 594 -32.28 -12.51 0.22
N VAL A 595 -31.06 -12.39 -0.27
CA VAL A 595 -30.35 -13.44 -1.02
C VAL A 595 -28.90 -13.53 -0.57
N ASN A 596 -28.42 -14.76 -0.40
CA ASN A 596 -26.99 -15.01 -0.15
C ASN A 596 -26.25 -15.09 -1.47
N GLY A 597 -25.39 -14.14 -1.73
CA GLY A 597 -24.39 -14.17 -2.80
C GLY A 597 -23.07 -14.71 -2.29
N LEU A 598 -22.16 -14.99 -3.22
CA LEU A 598 -20.80 -15.42 -2.93
C LEU A 598 -19.82 -14.42 -3.57
N ALA A 599 -19.00 -13.83 -2.74
CA ALA A 599 -17.94 -12.92 -3.15
C ALA A 599 -16.55 -13.55 -2.97
N TRP A 600 -15.61 -13.05 -3.73
CA TRP A 600 -14.19 -13.33 -3.58
C TRP A 600 -13.46 -12.04 -3.18
N THR A 601 -12.60 -12.12 -2.18
CA THR A 601 -11.77 -11.03 -1.69
C THR A 601 -10.32 -11.49 -1.57
N SER A 602 -9.40 -10.55 -1.37
CA SER A 602 -8.00 -10.88 -1.11
C SER A 602 -7.79 -11.75 0.14
N ALA A 603 -8.78 -11.82 1.02
CA ALA A 603 -8.78 -12.67 2.21
C ALA A 603 -9.38 -14.07 1.97
N GLY A 604 -9.99 -14.30 0.79
CA GLY A 604 -10.65 -15.53 0.41
C GLY A 604 -12.11 -15.33 0.04
N GLY A 605 -12.89 -16.41 -0.01
CA GLY A 605 -14.32 -16.34 -0.29
C GLY A 605 -15.13 -15.91 0.92
N GLU A 606 -16.19 -15.14 0.68
CA GLU A 606 -17.13 -14.63 1.69
C GLU A 606 -18.57 -14.75 1.25
N LEU A 607 -19.47 -14.86 2.24
CA LEU A 607 -20.89 -14.77 2.00
C LEU A 607 -21.28 -13.30 1.87
N LEU A 608 -21.98 -12.95 0.79
CA LEU A 608 -22.44 -11.61 0.50
C LEU A 608 -23.96 -11.59 0.60
N GLN A 609 -24.51 -11.05 1.67
CA GLN A 609 -25.94 -10.83 1.76
C GLN A 609 -26.34 -9.64 0.89
N VAL A 610 -27.39 -9.80 0.10
CA VAL A 610 -28.02 -8.76 -0.70
C VAL A 610 -29.46 -8.62 -0.26
N GLU A 611 -29.83 -7.45 0.17
CA GLU A 611 -31.16 -7.09 0.59
C GLU A 611 -31.80 -6.17 -0.44
N ALA A 612 -33.03 -6.44 -0.83
CA ALA A 612 -33.82 -5.58 -1.69
C ALA A 612 -35.16 -5.30 -1.06
N GLN A 613 -35.56 -4.05 -1.02
CA GLN A 613 -36.85 -3.60 -0.51
C GLN A 613 -37.53 -2.68 -1.50
N VAL A 614 -38.84 -2.87 -1.67
CA VAL A 614 -39.65 -2.01 -2.51
C VAL A 614 -40.39 -1.03 -1.61
N ILE A 615 -40.25 0.25 -1.87
CA ILE A 615 -40.83 1.35 -1.10
C ILE A 615 -41.66 2.28 -2.01
N PRO A 616 -42.65 3.03 -1.51
CA PRO A 616 -43.28 4.08 -2.28
C PRO A 616 -42.22 5.12 -2.79
N GLY A 617 -42.29 5.51 -4.05
CA GLY A 617 -41.32 6.41 -4.62
C GLY A 617 -41.63 6.87 -6.05
N CYS A 618 -40.64 7.19 -6.84
CA CYS A 618 -40.77 7.72 -8.18
C CYS A 618 -40.02 6.88 -9.28
N GLY A 619 -39.81 5.60 -8.99
CA GLY A 619 -39.17 4.66 -9.94
C GLY A 619 -37.67 4.61 -9.86
N GLN A 620 -37.07 5.12 -8.78
CA GLN A 620 -35.63 5.17 -8.61
C GLN A 620 -35.06 3.84 -8.07
N VAL A 621 -33.78 3.58 -8.36
CA VAL A 621 -33.01 2.51 -7.74
C VAL A 621 -31.98 3.14 -6.82
N ILE A 622 -32.13 2.85 -5.54
CA ILE A 622 -31.25 3.31 -4.48
C ILE A 622 -30.28 2.18 -4.16
N LEU A 623 -28.98 2.46 -4.28
CA LEU A 623 -27.92 1.49 -4.02
C LEU A 623 -27.09 1.94 -2.81
N THR A 624 -26.98 1.07 -1.80
CA THR A 624 -26.19 1.36 -0.59
C THR A 624 -25.27 0.19 -0.23
N GLY A 625 -24.18 0.44 0.50
CA GLY A 625 -23.20 -0.58 0.90
C GLY A 625 -21.81 -0.43 0.25
N LYS A 626 -21.42 0.77 -0.21
CA LYS A 626 -20.14 1.07 -0.90
C LYS A 626 -19.89 0.15 -2.11
N LEU A 627 -20.89 0.11 -3.00
CA LEU A 627 -20.80 -0.66 -4.23
C LEU A 627 -19.95 0.10 -5.25
N GLY A 628 -18.95 -0.58 -5.84
CA GLY A 628 -18.16 -0.05 -6.95
C GLY A 628 -18.96 0.05 -8.25
N GLU A 629 -18.37 0.68 -9.25
CA GLU A 629 -19.05 1.01 -10.52
C GLU A 629 -19.55 -0.25 -11.25
N VAL A 630 -18.74 -1.31 -11.31
CA VAL A 630 -19.11 -2.58 -11.98
C VAL A 630 -20.30 -3.24 -11.30
N MET A 631 -20.35 -3.21 -9.98
CA MET A 631 -21.48 -3.79 -9.24
C MET A 631 -22.76 -2.96 -9.39
N GLN A 632 -22.63 -1.63 -9.50
CA GLN A 632 -23.77 -0.74 -9.81
C GLN A 632 -24.31 -0.97 -11.22
N GLU A 633 -23.43 -1.16 -12.22
CA GLU A 633 -23.82 -1.54 -13.58
C GLU A 633 -24.55 -2.88 -13.60
N SER A 634 -24.05 -3.86 -12.86
CA SER A 634 -24.65 -5.17 -12.71
C SER A 634 -26.07 -5.08 -12.12
N ALA A 635 -26.28 -4.19 -11.13
CA ALA A 635 -27.61 -3.94 -10.57
C ALA A 635 -28.56 -3.31 -11.60
N ARG A 636 -28.07 -2.37 -12.42
CA ARG A 636 -28.86 -1.77 -13.52
C ARG A 636 -29.21 -2.78 -14.59
N ALA A 637 -28.28 -3.67 -14.96
CA ALA A 637 -28.53 -4.74 -15.92
C ALA A 637 -29.58 -5.72 -15.40
N ALA A 638 -29.49 -6.11 -14.13
CA ALA A 638 -30.46 -6.95 -13.46
C ALA A 638 -31.88 -6.35 -13.45
N LEU A 639 -31.99 -5.05 -13.14
CA LEU A 639 -33.28 -4.34 -13.19
C LEU A 639 -33.84 -4.28 -14.62
N THR A 640 -33.01 -4.01 -15.60
CA THR A 640 -33.44 -3.97 -17.00
C THR A 640 -33.99 -5.32 -17.46
N PHE A 641 -33.30 -6.42 -17.06
CA PHE A 641 -33.81 -7.77 -17.31
C PHE A 641 -35.18 -8.02 -16.65
N ILE A 642 -35.34 -7.65 -15.38
CA ILE A 642 -36.62 -7.81 -14.67
C ILE A 642 -37.74 -7.03 -15.35
N LYS A 643 -37.49 -5.77 -15.71
CA LYS A 643 -38.47 -4.93 -16.44
C LYS A 643 -38.86 -5.52 -17.77
N ALA A 644 -37.91 -6.05 -18.54
CA ALA A 644 -38.15 -6.64 -19.85
C ALA A 644 -38.95 -7.95 -19.78
N HIS A 645 -38.95 -8.64 -18.65
CA HIS A 645 -39.66 -9.93 -18.46
C HIS A 645 -40.72 -9.87 -17.35
N ALA A 646 -41.13 -8.68 -16.95
CA ALA A 646 -42.05 -8.46 -15.84
C ALA A 646 -43.38 -9.22 -15.99
N ASP A 647 -43.96 -9.20 -17.21
CA ASP A 647 -45.21 -9.93 -17.49
C ASP A 647 -45.07 -11.44 -17.29
N ALA A 648 -43.92 -12.02 -17.63
CA ALA A 648 -43.65 -13.44 -17.49
C ALA A 648 -43.56 -13.88 -16.00
N TYR A 649 -43.21 -12.95 -15.12
CA TYR A 649 -43.05 -13.20 -13.69
C TYR A 649 -44.21 -12.65 -12.83
N GLY A 650 -45.22 -12.08 -13.47
CA GLY A 650 -46.38 -11.49 -12.76
C GLY A 650 -45.99 -10.24 -11.96
N ILE A 651 -44.96 -9.53 -12.40
CA ILE A 651 -44.49 -8.29 -11.77
C ILE A 651 -45.27 -7.13 -12.38
N ASP A 652 -45.95 -6.35 -11.55
CA ASP A 652 -46.64 -5.14 -11.99
C ASP A 652 -45.60 -4.09 -12.43
N ILE A 653 -45.59 -3.76 -13.72
CA ILE A 653 -44.65 -2.83 -14.34
C ILE A 653 -44.84 -1.38 -13.88
N ALA A 654 -45.94 -1.04 -13.21
CA ALA A 654 -46.18 0.29 -12.68
C ALA A 654 -45.17 0.69 -11.57
N LEU A 655 -43.88 0.53 -11.86
CA LEU A 655 -42.75 0.94 -10.99
C LEU A 655 -42.64 2.48 -10.86
N GLY A 656 -43.44 3.23 -11.63
CA GLY A 656 -43.41 4.71 -11.58
C GLY A 656 -43.72 5.32 -10.21
N ASN A 657 -44.36 4.55 -9.31
CA ASN A 657 -44.70 4.99 -7.95
C ASN A 657 -43.95 4.18 -6.88
N ARG A 658 -42.93 3.41 -7.22
CA ARG A 658 -42.16 2.57 -6.30
C ARG A 658 -40.68 2.68 -6.56
N ASP A 659 -39.92 2.90 -5.53
CA ASP A 659 -38.45 2.83 -5.56
C ASP A 659 -37.98 1.45 -5.10
N ILE A 660 -36.87 1.00 -5.62
CA ILE A 660 -36.21 -0.24 -5.20
C ILE A 660 -34.92 0.13 -4.49
N HIS A 661 -34.85 -0.16 -3.20
CA HIS A 661 -33.66 0.03 -2.40
C HIS A 661 -32.91 -1.30 -2.29
N ILE A 662 -31.68 -1.34 -2.79
CA ILE A 662 -30.78 -2.48 -2.68
C ILE A 662 -29.68 -2.11 -1.68
N HIS A 663 -29.56 -2.93 -0.67
CA HIS A 663 -28.53 -2.78 0.37
C HIS A 663 -27.63 -4.00 0.40
N VAL A 664 -26.33 -3.78 0.45
CA VAL A 664 -25.35 -4.83 0.71
C VAL A 664 -24.66 -4.49 2.03
N PRO A 665 -24.97 -5.20 3.11
CA PRO A 665 -24.39 -4.94 4.44
C PRO A 665 -22.87 -4.92 4.46
N GLU A 666 -22.27 -4.51 5.60
CA GLU A 666 -20.82 -4.33 5.78
C GLU A 666 -20.23 -3.19 4.92
N GLY A 667 -20.83 -2.01 4.98
CA GLY A 667 -20.40 -0.80 4.25
C GLY A 667 -18.98 -0.29 4.56
N ALA A 668 -18.28 -0.89 5.51
CA ALA A 668 -16.88 -0.57 5.78
C ALA A 668 -15.93 -1.08 4.67
N VAL A 669 -16.30 -2.17 3.98
CA VAL A 669 -15.49 -2.81 2.94
C VAL A 669 -16.06 -2.45 1.57
N PRO A 670 -15.27 -1.83 0.67
CA PRO A 670 -15.70 -1.61 -0.72
C PRO A 670 -15.96 -2.96 -1.40
N LYS A 671 -17.05 -3.02 -2.19
CA LYS A 671 -17.45 -4.23 -2.91
C LYS A 671 -17.61 -3.88 -4.38
N ASP A 672 -16.90 -4.59 -5.24
CA ASP A 672 -17.00 -4.41 -6.69
C ASP A 672 -16.90 -5.75 -7.42
N GLY A 673 -17.56 -5.83 -8.57
CA GLY A 673 -17.50 -6.99 -9.43
C GLY A 673 -18.87 -7.39 -10.02
N PRO A 674 -18.87 -8.01 -11.23
CA PRO A 674 -20.10 -8.35 -11.94
C PRO A 674 -20.76 -9.62 -11.39
N SER A 675 -20.09 -10.44 -10.61
CA SER A 675 -20.52 -11.79 -10.19
C SER A 675 -21.71 -11.80 -9.20
N ALA A 676 -22.16 -10.64 -8.71
CA ALA A 676 -23.35 -10.50 -7.89
C ALA A 676 -24.64 -10.30 -8.70
N GLY A 677 -24.56 -10.25 -10.03
CA GLY A 677 -25.67 -9.92 -10.90
C GLY A 677 -26.91 -10.79 -10.70
N ILE A 678 -26.77 -12.11 -10.68
CA ILE A 678 -27.90 -13.02 -10.42
C ILE A 678 -28.41 -12.91 -8.99
N THR A 679 -27.57 -12.59 -8.03
CA THR A 679 -27.93 -12.40 -6.62
C THR A 679 -28.82 -11.16 -6.47
N ILE A 680 -28.38 -10.04 -7.02
CA ILE A 680 -29.12 -8.77 -7.01
C ILE A 680 -30.46 -8.92 -7.77
N MET A 681 -30.43 -9.58 -8.93
CA MET A 681 -31.62 -9.87 -9.74
C MET A 681 -32.65 -10.68 -8.93
N THR A 682 -32.19 -11.74 -8.25
CA THR A 682 -33.06 -12.59 -7.44
C THR A 682 -33.65 -11.86 -6.23
N ALA A 683 -32.86 -11.01 -5.57
CA ALA A 683 -33.33 -10.18 -4.45
C ALA A 683 -34.41 -9.19 -4.91
N MET A 684 -34.20 -8.50 -6.04
CA MET A 684 -35.20 -7.61 -6.62
C MET A 684 -36.47 -8.35 -7.05
N ALA A 685 -36.33 -9.50 -7.73
CA ALA A 685 -37.47 -10.30 -8.15
C ALA A 685 -38.28 -10.80 -6.94
N SER A 686 -37.61 -11.26 -5.88
CA SER A 686 -38.27 -11.65 -4.62
C SER A 686 -39.00 -10.48 -3.98
N ALA A 687 -38.40 -9.32 -3.88
CA ALA A 687 -39.00 -8.12 -3.29
C ALA A 687 -40.20 -7.61 -4.11
N LEU A 688 -40.15 -7.68 -5.45
CA LEU A 688 -41.22 -7.21 -6.33
C LEU A 688 -42.40 -8.18 -6.38
N THR A 689 -42.15 -9.50 -6.28
CA THR A 689 -43.20 -10.53 -6.33
C THR A 689 -43.75 -10.90 -4.96
N GLY A 690 -43.04 -10.53 -3.89
CA GLY A 690 -43.38 -10.95 -2.52
C GLY A 690 -43.12 -12.43 -2.26
N VAL A 691 -42.41 -13.14 -3.15
CA VAL A 691 -42.05 -14.55 -3.02
C VAL A 691 -40.74 -14.69 -2.27
N PRO A 692 -40.70 -15.42 -1.15
CA PRO A 692 -39.47 -15.56 -0.39
C PRO A 692 -38.41 -16.40 -1.13
N VAL A 693 -37.18 -16.09 -0.90
CA VAL A 693 -36.03 -16.87 -1.36
C VAL A 693 -35.81 -18.05 -0.43
N ARG A 694 -35.51 -19.21 -0.96
CA ARG A 694 -35.31 -20.45 -0.19
C ARG A 694 -34.11 -20.31 0.75
N ALA A 695 -34.29 -20.71 2.00
CA ALA A 695 -33.18 -20.76 2.96
C ALA A 695 -32.13 -21.78 2.55
N GLY A 696 -30.85 -21.51 2.95
CA GLY A 696 -29.76 -22.43 2.73
C GLY A 696 -29.26 -22.52 1.28
N ILE A 697 -29.68 -21.56 0.42
CA ILE A 697 -29.20 -21.41 -0.95
C ILE A 697 -28.27 -20.19 -1.06
N ALA A 698 -27.22 -20.32 -1.85
CA ALA A 698 -26.39 -19.20 -2.24
C ALA A 698 -26.15 -19.20 -3.76
N MET A 699 -25.76 -18.09 -4.31
CA MET A 699 -25.55 -17.99 -5.76
C MET A 699 -24.43 -17.03 -6.12
N THR A 700 -23.87 -17.23 -7.31
CA THR A 700 -22.92 -16.32 -7.93
C THR A 700 -23.02 -16.42 -9.45
N GLY A 701 -22.97 -15.31 -10.15
CA GLY A 701 -23.06 -15.28 -11.61
C GLY A 701 -23.22 -13.84 -12.09
N GLU A 702 -22.64 -13.56 -13.24
CA GLU A 702 -22.87 -12.31 -13.96
C GLU A 702 -24.11 -12.46 -14.83
N ILE A 703 -24.92 -11.41 -14.93
CA ILE A 703 -26.15 -11.38 -15.73
C ILE A 703 -26.01 -10.43 -16.90
N THR A 704 -26.46 -10.87 -18.08
CA THR A 704 -26.61 -10.00 -19.25
C THR A 704 -28.02 -9.42 -19.34
N LEU A 705 -28.22 -8.38 -20.14
CA LEU A 705 -29.53 -7.79 -20.43
C LEU A 705 -30.55 -8.78 -21.00
N ARG A 706 -30.07 -9.86 -21.66
CA ARG A 706 -30.89 -10.94 -22.20
C ARG A 706 -31.15 -12.08 -21.24
N GLY A 707 -30.61 -11.99 -20.01
CA GLY A 707 -30.76 -13.01 -18.98
C GLY A 707 -29.83 -14.20 -19.11
N HIS A 708 -28.78 -14.14 -19.93
CA HIS A 708 -27.74 -15.16 -19.91
C HIS A 708 -26.88 -15.00 -18.66
N VAL A 709 -26.49 -16.14 -18.09
CA VAL A 709 -25.61 -16.19 -16.93
C VAL A 709 -24.19 -16.52 -17.39
N LEU A 710 -23.25 -15.58 -17.17
CA LEU A 710 -21.86 -15.68 -17.60
C LEU A 710 -20.97 -16.25 -16.50
N ALA A 711 -19.80 -16.79 -16.93
CA ALA A 711 -18.80 -17.35 -16.05
C ALA A 711 -18.23 -16.32 -15.06
N ILE A 712 -17.81 -16.82 -13.90
CA ILE A 712 -17.21 -16.00 -12.82
C ILE A 712 -15.85 -16.56 -12.43
N GLY A 713 -15.01 -15.70 -11.83
CA GLY A 713 -13.75 -16.10 -11.23
C GLY A 713 -13.88 -16.49 -9.76
N GLY A 714 -12.86 -17.20 -9.24
CA GLY A 714 -12.75 -17.54 -7.82
C GLY A 714 -13.83 -18.53 -7.35
N LEU A 715 -14.26 -19.47 -8.20
CA LEU A 715 -15.32 -20.41 -7.85
C LEU A 715 -14.96 -21.27 -6.65
N ARG A 716 -13.71 -21.73 -6.53
CA ARG A 716 -13.22 -22.56 -5.43
C ARG A 716 -13.39 -21.85 -4.08
N GLU A 717 -12.96 -20.63 -3.98
CA GLU A 717 -13.04 -19.79 -2.76
C GLU A 717 -14.51 -19.48 -2.40
N LYS A 718 -15.32 -19.19 -3.40
CA LYS A 718 -16.75 -18.94 -3.23
C LYS A 718 -17.50 -20.16 -2.68
N LEU A 719 -17.23 -21.34 -3.22
CA LEU A 719 -17.85 -22.59 -2.71
C LEU A 719 -17.36 -22.92 -1.30
N LEU A 720 -16.11 -22.64 -0.99
CA LEU A 720 -15.62 -22.79 0.37
C LEU A 720 -16.35 -21.87 1.35
N ALA A 721 -16.60 -20.61 0.97
CA ALA A 721 -17.39 -19.69 1.78
C ALA A 721 -18.81 -20.22 2.02
N ALA A 722 -19.43 -20.80 1.00
CA ALA A 722 -20.75 -21.43 1.13
C ALA A 722 -20.73 -22.60 2.14
N VAL A 723 -19.74 -23.48 2.08
CA VAL A 723 -19.58 -24.59 3.05
C VAL A 723 -19.42 -24.04 4.47
N ARG A 724 -18.57 -23.05 4.66
CA ARG A 724 -18.33 -22.41 5.97
C ARG A 724 -19.58 -21.75 6.56
N ALA A 725 -20.39 -21.13 5.71
CA ALA A 725 -21.65 -20.51 6.11
C ALA A 725 -22.79 -21.52 6.36
N GLY A 726 -22.55 -22.82 6.13
CA GLY A 726 -23.56 -23.87 6.28
C GLY A 726 -24.57 -23.93 5.15
N ILE A 727 -24.28 -23.31 4.00
CA ILE A 727 -25.10 -23.44 2.79
C ILE A 727 -25.05 -24.88 2.29
N LYS A 728 -26.17 -25.35 1.79
CA LYS A 728 -26.30 -26.73 1.25
C LYS A 728 -26.40 -26.75 -0.27
N GLU A 729 -26.96 -25.74 -0.87
CA GLU A 729 -27.19 -25.65 -2.31
C GLU A 729 -26.62 -24.36 -2.88
N VAL A 730 -25.84 -24.46 -3.97
CA VAL A 730 -25.23 -23.30 -4.61
C VAL A 730 -25.57 -23.27 -6.08
N ILE A 731 -26.03 -22.12 -6.57
CA ILE A 731 -26.30 -21.87 -7.99
C ILE A 731 -25.09 -21.20 -8.61
N VAL A 732 -24.55 -21.82 -9.67
CA VAL A 732 -23.35 -21.36 -10.38
C VAL A 732 -23.58 -21.35 -11.88
N PRO A 733 -22.86 -20.55 -12.66
CA PRO A 733 -22.99 -20.53 -14.12
C PRO A 733 -22.62 -21.88 -14.76
N GLU A 734 -23.32 -22.29 -15.80
CA GLU A 734 -23.02 -23.49 -16.59
C GLU A 734 -21.60 -23.45 -17.15
N ALA A 735 -21.12 -22.26 -17.58
CA ALA A 735 -19.78 -22.06 -18.13
C ALA A 735 -18.65 -22.36 -17.14
N ASN A 736 -18.92 -22.39 -15.83
CA ASN A 736 -17.98 -22.78 -14.78
C ASN A 736 -17.97 -24.29 -14.49
N ARG A 737 -18.72 -25.10 -15.23
CA ARG A 737 -18.73 -26.57 -15.04
C ARG A 737 -17.33 -27.20 -15.14
N LYS A 738 -16.50 -26.68 -16.03
CA LYS A 738 -15.10 -27.10 -16.21
C LYS A 738 -14.25 -26.90 -14.96
N ASP A 739 -14.55 -25.87 -14.17
CA ASP A 739 -13.76 -25.50 -13.00
C ASP A 739 -14.02 -26.44 -11.81
N ILE A 740 -15.09 -27.26 -11.89
CA ILE A 740 -15.45 -28.21 -10.82
C ILE A 740 -14.40 -29.32 -10.66
N GLU A 741 -13.70 -29.70 -11.72
CA GLU A 741 -12.63 -30.71 -11.65
C GLU A 741 -11.47 -30.26 -10.76
N GLU A 742 -11.27 -28.96 -10.64
CA GLU A 742 -10.23 -28.36 -9.79
C GLU A 742 -10.62 -28.23 -8.32
N ILE A 743 -11.92 -28.46 -8.01
CA ILE A 743 -12.44 -28.31 -6.65
C ILE A 743 -12.23 -29.59 -5.87
N PRO A 744 -11.66 -29.52 -4.65
CA PRO A 744 -11.47 -30.68 -3.80
C PRO A 744 -12.75 -31.45 -3.53
N ALA A 745 -12.67 -32.79 -3.51
CA ALA A 745 -13.83 -33.66 -3.31
C ALA A 745 -14.61 -33.31 -2.04
N GLN A 746 -13.91 -32.93 -0.98
CA GLN A 746 -14.51 -32.55 0.32
C GLN A 746 -15.53 -31.39 0.20
N ILE A 747 -15.28 -30.43 -0.71
CA ILE A 747 -16.20 -29.30 -0.97
C ILE A 747 -17.34 -29.76 -1.88
N ARG A 748 -17.01 -30.52 -2.93
CA ARG A 748 -18.01 -31.04 -3.88
C ARG A 748 -19.04 -31.90 -3.20
N ASP A 749 -18.61 -32.76 -2.27
CA ASP A 749 -19.49 -33.70 -1.56
C ASP A 749 -20.32 -33.00 -0.45
N ALA A 750 -19.88 -31.81 0.02
CA ALA A 750 -20.59 -31.04 1.03
C ALA A 750 -21.70 -30.15 0.46
N LEU A 751 -21.70 -29.90 -0.88
CA LEU A 751 -22.61 -28.97 -1.53
C LEU A 751 -23.39 -29.62 -2.68
N THR A 752 -24.65 -29.24 -2.84
CA THR A 752 -25.39 -29.50 -4.07
C THR A 752 -25.19 -28.33 -5.03
N ILE A 753 -24.39 -28.54 -6.08
CA ILE A 753 -24.06 -27.50 -7.06
C ILE A 753 -25.06 -27.57 -8.21
N ARG A 754 -25.79 -26.46 -8.46
CA ARG A 754 -26.76 -26.30 -9.55
C ARG A 754 -26.17 -25.40 -10.64
N PHE A 755 -26.03 -25.91 -11.81
CA PHE A 755 -25.56 -25.20 -12.98
C PHE A 755 -26.69 -24.53 -13.75
N VAL A 756 -26.52 -23.26 -14.08
CA VAL A 756 -27.53 -22.44 -14.76
C VAL A 756 -26.90 -21.63 -15.89
N ASP A 757 -27.63 -21.50 -16.99
CA ASP A 757 -27.28 -20.71 -18.17
C ASP A 757 -28.15 -19.46 -18.31
N SER A 758 -29.25 -19.39 -17.55
CA SER A 758 -30.23 -18.32 -17.69
C SER A 758 -30.79 -17.86 -16.35
N ALA A 759 -31.15 -16.60 -16.28
CA ALA A 759 -31.78 -15.94 -15.14
C ALA A 759 -33.11 -16.60 -14.75
N SER A 760 -33.88 -17.07 -15.71
CA SER A 760 -35.12 -17.78 -15.44
C SER A 760 -34.90 -19.08 -14.67
N LYS A 761 -33.85 -19.83 -14.97
CA LYS A 761 -33.47 -21.04 -14.20
C LYS A 761 -33.02 -20.67 -12.78
N VAL A 762 -32.34 -19.54 -12.61
CA VAL A 762 -31.95 -19.05 -11.28
C VAL A 762 -33.19 -18.79 -10.43
N LEU A 763 -34.17 -18.04 -10.95
CA LEU A 763 -35.41 -17.74 -10.21
C LEU A 763 -36.21 -18.98 -9.85
N LEU A 764 -36.29 -19.96 -10.77
CA LEU A 764 -36.95 -21.24 -10.53
C LEU A 764 -36.34 -22.05 -9.39
N LEU A 765 -35.01 -22.00 -9.27
CA LEU A 765 -34.30 -22.72 -8.20
C LEU A 765 -34.25 -21.94 -6.89
N ALA A 766 -34.22 -20.64 -6.94
CA ALA A 766 -33.98 -19.80 -5.79
C ALA A 766 -35.29 -19.44 -5.03
N LEU A 767 -36.39 -19.22 -5.74
CA LEU A 767 -37.66 -18.82 -5.12
C LEU A 767 -38.43 -20.00 -4.56
N ALA A 768 -39.11 -19.79 -3.44
CA ALA A 768 -39.90 -20.86 -2.76
C ALA A 768 -41.12 -21.30 -3.56
N GLN A 769 -41.68 -20.40 -4.36
CA GLN A 769 -42.79 -20.66 -5.30
C GLN A 769 -42.51 -19.93 -6.59
N LEU A 770 -43.00 -20.41 -7.73
CA LEU A 770 -42.91 -19.66 -8.97
C LEU A 770 -43.70 -18.36 -8.86
N PRO A 771 -43.14 -17.20 -9.24
CA PRO A 771 -43.94 -16.00 -9.42
C PRO A 771 -45.02 -16.26 -10.45
N GLY A 772 -46.32 -16.15 -10.09
CA GLY A 772 -47.45 -16.43 -10.98
C GLY A 772 -48.22 -17.75 -10.70
N GLY A 773 -47.84 -18.50 -9.67
CA GLY A 773 -48.51 -19.79 -9.30
C GLY A 773 -49.82 -19.67 -8.50
N GLY A 774 -50.44 -18.49 -8.44
CA GLY A 774 -51.84 -18.33 -7.99
C GLY A 774 -52.72 -18.07 -9.20
N GLU A 775 -53.63 -18.99 -9.55
CA GLU A 775 -54.61 -18.99 -10.65
C GLU A 775 -54.09 -18.46 -12.01
N LYS A 776 -54.07 -19.32 -13.01
CA LYS A 776 -53.64 -19.04 -14.39
C LYS A 776 -54.18 -17.69 -14.88
N PRO A 777 -53.34 -16.72 -15.28
CA PRO A 777 -53.81 -15.63 -16.14
C PRO A 777 -54.26 -16.28 -17.46
N LYS A 778 -55.47 -16.08 -17.86
CA LYS A 778 -55.98 -16.47 -19.21
C LYS A 778 -55.18 -15.72 -20.25
N GLY A 779 -54.35 -16.47 -21.01
CA GLY A 779 -53.82 -16.04 -22.28
C GLY A 779 -52.37 -15.60 -22.30
N GLY A 780 -51.41 -16.46 -22.03
CA GLY A 780 -50.02 -16.35 -22.44
C GLY A 780 -49.40 -17.74 -22.43
N LYS A 781 -49.13 -18.31 -23.61
CA LYS A 781 -48.51 -19.62 -23.70
C LYS A 781 -47.05 -19.50 -23.18
N PHE A 782 -46.83 -20.09 -22.01
CA PHE A 782 -45.49 -20.45 -21.57
C PHE A 782 -44.95 -21.49 -22.56
N VAL A 783 -43.99 -21.15 -23.36
CA VAL A 783 -43.27 -22.11 -24.22
C VAL A 783 -42.14 -22.70 -23.39
N PRO A 784 -42.28 -23.94 -22.90
CA PRO A 784 -41.12 -24.63 -22.31
C PRO A 784 -40.15 -24.87 -23.47
N VAL A 785 -38.90 -24.41 -23.31
CA VAL A 785 -37.83 -24.83 -24.21
C VAL A 785 -37.69 -26.33 -24.10
N GLN A 786 -38.16 -27.06 -25.13
CA GLN A 786 -38.03 -28.50 -25.23
C GLN A 786 -36.55 -28.88 -25.05
N GLN A 787 -36.31 -29.79 -24.14
CA GLN A 787 -35.06 -30.55 -24.11
C GLN A 787 -34.94 -31.35 -25.40
N ASN A 788 -34.20 -30.88 -26.38
CA ASN A 788 -33.69 -31.74 -27.43
C ASN A 788 -32.61 -32.64 -26.81
N ALA A 789 -33.01 -33.86 -26.50
CA ALA A 789 -32.11 -34.96 -26.30
C ALA A 789 -31.39 -35.21 -27.63
N VAL A 790 -30.15 -34.76 -27.75
CA VAL A 790 -29.29 -35.19 -28.87
C VAL A 790 -28.73 -36.56 -28.50
N THR A 791 -29.49 -37.63 -28.91
CA THR A 791 -28.90 -38.93 -29.16
C THR A 791 -28.14 -38.84 -30.47
N GLY A 792 -26.87 -38.55 -30.43
CA GLY A 792 -25.93 -38.65 -31.54
C GLY A 792 -25.18 -39.97 -31.45
N ALA A 793 -25.55 -40.92 -32.24
CA ALA A 793 -24.77 -42.13 -32.45
C ALA A 793 -23.46 -41.80 -33.20
N VAL A 794 -22.40 -42.40 -32.69
CA VAL A 794 -21.08 -42.46 -33.31
C VAL A 794 -21.16 -43.22 -34.64
N GLN A 795 -20.61 -42.65 -35.68
CA GLN A 795 -19.82 -43.33 -36.75
C GLN A 795 -18.58 -42.52 -37.05
#